data_e59baf7786cd5ba4704d3d1bc954f6cc
#
_entry.id   e59baf7786cd5ba4704d3d1bc954f6cc
#
_cell.length_a   1.000
_cell.length_b   1.000
_cell.length_c   1.000
_cell.angle_alpha   90.00
_cell.angle_beta   90.00
_cell.angle_gamma   90.00
#
_symmetry.space_group_name_H-M   'P 1'
#
loop_
_entity.id
_entity.type
_entity.pdbx_description
1 polymer ?
#
loop_
_entity_poly.entity_id
_entity_poly.type
_entity_poly.pdbx_seq_one_letter_code
_entity_poly.pdbx_strand_id
1 'polypeptide(L)'
;MPEAVTKPLLLLVDGHSLAFRSFYAFSKGGEGGLATKDGRPTSVTYGFLKSLLETGKTFKPQGVVIAFDTAEPTFRHKADTNYKAHRDVAPEVFFQDLDQLRQILNDQMKLPLCIAPGYEADDVLGTLANRAADAGWGVRILSGDRDLFQLVDNNRDIAVLYMGGGPYAKGSGPTLIQEDGVVSKLGVMPDKVVDLKALTGDSSDNIPGVRGVGPKTAINLLKDNIDLDAVYATLAEVEAEGPKASRGAIKGALKVKLRTDRDNAYLSRMLAEILVDIPLPTDPELGLQQVDAEGLSHRLEDLELNSLVRQVGGFVAAFSSGGYGANASREAEKPPKRSPAKPSPDSANPTESVGSQSQASTESEGGAIPALQPQLIESSEALQALVQRLMDCTDPKAPIAVDTETTDLNPFKAELVGVGVCWGEANDALAYIPIGHKPPSELTETTPPQQLPLETVLMALSPWLARPQHPKALQNAKYDRLILMRHGLSLNGVVIDTLLADYLRDAAAKHGLDLMTEREFGFSPTAYRDLVGKKQTFADVDILPASLYCGMDVHVTRRLALQLRQTLHDMGPQLLPLLEGVEQPLEPVLAQMEATGIRIDVPYLKTLSDELGTTLQRLETDAKAAAGVEFNLASPKQLGELLFDTLGLDRKKSRRT
;
A
#
# COMPACT_ATOMS: atom_id res chain seq x y z
N MET A 1 13.51 -23.56 28.44
CA MET A 1 13.50 -23.55 26.97
C MET A 1 14.70 -22.71 26.54
N PRO A 2 15.62 -23.15 25.66
CA PRO A 2 16.66 -22.25 25.20
C PRO A 2 16.01 -21.10 24.46
N GLU A 3 16.45 -19.86 24.71
CA GLU A 3 16.10 -18.67 23.97
C GLU A 3 16.30 -18.94 22.47
N ALA A 4 15.26 -18.71 21.66
CA ALA A 4 15.36 -18.78 20.21
C ALA A 4 16.35 -17.70 19.78
N VAL A 5 17.54 -18.12 19.34
CA VAL A 5 18.53 -17.22 18.73
C VAL A 5 17.86 -16.64 17.48
N THR A 6 17.46 -15.39 17.55
CA THR A 6 16.90 -14.68 16.39
C THR A 6 18.00 -14.56 15.33
N LYS A 7 17.76 -15.10 14.13
CA LYS A 7 18.70 -15.00 13.01
C LYS A 7 18.91 -13.52 12.66
N PRO A 8 20.15 -13.10 12.34
CA PRO A 8 20.35 -11.75 11.79
C PRO A 8 19.60 -11.62 10.46
N LEU A 9 19.05 -10.43 10.19
CA LEU A 9 18.24 -10.16 9.00
C LEU A 9 19.03 -9.39 7.96
N LEU A 10 19.14 -9.95 6.74
CA LEU A 10 19.72 -9.30 5.57
C LEU A 10 18.60 -8.76 4.66
N LEU A 11 18.68 -7.48 4.32
CA LEU A 11 17.84 -6.84 3.31
C LEU A 11 18.61 -6.80 1.98
N LEU A 12 18.14 -7.52 0.99
CA LEU A 12 18.62 -7.46 -0.38
C LEU A 12 17.69 -6.54 -1.19
N VAL A 13 18.24 -5.58 -1.91
CA VAL A 13 17.45 -4.58 -2.65
C VAL A 13 17.72 -4.71 -4.14
N ASP A 14 16.65 -4.88 -4.91
CA ASP A 14 16.66 -4.75 -6.36
C ASP A 14 16.74 -3.28 -6.74
N GLY A 15 17.96 -2.83 -7.05
CA GLY A 15 18.29 -1.43 -7.27
C GLY A 15 17.59 -0.84 -8.48
N HIS A 16 17.53 -1.55 -9.60
CA HIS A 16 16.87 -1.05 -10.81
C HIS A 16 15.34 -1.04 -10.68
N SER A 17 14.73 -2.09 -10.14
CA SER A 17 13.29 -2.14 -9.90
C SER A 17 12.83 -1.00 -9.01
N LEU A 18 13.54 -0.75 -7.90
CA LEU A 18 13.21 0.34 -6.98
C LEU A 18 13.47 1.72 -7.60
N ALA A 19 14.55 1.88 -8.37
CA ALA A 19 14.89 3.13 -9.06
C ALA A 19 13.84 3.48 -10.14
N PHE A 20 13.47 2.54 -11.01
CA PHE A 20 12.43 2.74 -12.01
C PHE A 20 11.08 3.09 -11.38
N ARG A 21 10.70 2.36 -10.32
CA ARG A 21 9.47 2.65 -9.59
C ARG A 21 9.48 4.07 -9.02
N SER A 22 10.59 4.50 -8.45
CA SER A 22 10.77 5.85 -7.91
C SER A 22 10.67 6.90 -9.00
N PHE A 23 11.35 6.69 -10.12
CA PHE A 23 11.30 7.60 -11.26
C PHE A 23 9.87 7.81 -11.78
N TYR A 24 9.16 6.74 -12.09
CA TYR A 24 7.80 6.83 -12.64
C TYR A 24 6.75 7.30 -11.63
N ALA A 25 6.99 7.15 -10.33
CA ALA A 25 6.09 7.66 -9.30
C ALA A 25 6.03 9.20 -9.27
N PHE A 26 7.13 9.85 -9.64
CA PHE A 26 7.27 11.31 -9.60
C PHE A 26 7.28 11.97 -10.98
N SER A 27 7.45 11.22 -12.07
CA SER A 27 7.41 11.72 -13.46
C SER A 27 5.98 11.64 -14.00
N LYS A 28 5.10 12.59 -13.67
CA LYS A 28 3.76 12.66 -14.25
C LYS A 28 3.84 13.15 -15.70
N GLY A 29 3.49 12.28 -16.66
CA GLY A 29 3.18 12.70 -18.03
C GLY A 29 4.36 13.09 -18.93
N GLY A 30 5.57 12.65 -18.65
CA GLY A 30 6.71 12.85 -19.57
C GLY A 30 7.42 14.19 -19.48
N GLU A 31 6.96 15.14 -18.68
CA GLU A 31 7.64 16.42 -18.43
C GLU A 31 7.95 16.55 -16.94
N GLY A 32 9.25 16.58 -16.60
CA GLY A 32 9.82 17.09 -15.37
C GLY A 32 9.34 16.40 -14.08
N GLY A 33 10.03 15.34 -13.68
CA GLY A 33 9.98 14.81 -12.32
C GLY A 33 10.48 15.82 -11.29
N LEU A 34 10.79 15.35 -10.05
CA LEU A 34 11.44 16.19 -9.05
C LEU A 34 12.84 16.59 -9.55
N ALA A 35 13.18 17.86 -9.40
CA ALA A 35 14.48 18.41 -9.73
C ALA A 35 14.82 19.55 -8.77
N THR A 36 16.11 19.82 -8.61
CA THR A 36 16.61 21.01 -7.92
C THR A 36 16.32 22.28 -8.74
N LYS A 37 16.49 23.46 -8.16
CA LYS A 37 16.28 24.74 -8.85
C LYS A 37 17.20 24.94 -10.06
N ASP A 38 18.39 24.35 -10.04
CA ASP A 38 19.34 24.33 -11.15
C ASP A 38 19.09 23.20 -12.16
N GLY A 39 18.00 22.43 -12.00
CA GLY A 39 17.53 21.43 -12.97
C GLY A 39 18.12 20.04 -12.83
N ARG A 40 18.87 19.72 -11.76
CA ARG A 40 19.36 18.36 -11.50
C ARG A 40 18.21 17.44 -11.13
N PRO A 41 17.99 16.27 -11.79
CA PRO A 41 16.91 15.36 -11.48
C PRO A 41 17.11 14.69 -10.11
N THR A 42 16.02 14.52 -9.34
CA THR A 42 16.05 13.97 -7.98
C THR A 42 14.91 12.99 -7.69
N SER A 43 14.12 12.59 -8.68
CA SER A 43 12.99 11.68 -8.53
C SER A 43 13.38 10.28 -8.07
N VAL A 44 14.46 9.74 -8.68
CA VAL A 44 15.01 8.42 -8.35
C VAL A 44 15.59 8.45 -6.94
N THR A 45 16.48 9.42 -6.67
CA THR A 45 17.14 9.58 -5.37
C THR A 45 16.13 9.74 -4.24
N TYR A 46 15.15 10.63 -4.42
CA TYR A 46 14.12 10.86 -3.39
C TYR A 46 13.28 9.62 -3.11
N GLY A 47 12.70 9.04 -4.15
CA GLY A 47 11.79 7.90 -4.01
C GLY A 47 12.48 6.65 -3.48
N PHE A 48 13.70 6.38 -3.96
CA PHE A 48 14.51 5.25 -3.53
C PHE A 48 14.89 5.36 -2.04
N LEU A 49 15.50 6.48 -1.64
CA LEU A 49 15.93 6.70 -0.25
C LEU A 49 14.74 6.69 0.72
N LYS A 50 13.60 7.25 0.33
CA LYS A 50 12.38 7.21 1.13
C LYS A 50 11.90 5.77 1.33
N SER A 51 11.78 4.98 0.27
CA SER A 51 11.32 3.59 0.35
C SER A 51 12.31 2.71 1.13
N LEU A 52 13.61 2.93 0.94
CA LEU A 52 14.64 2.21 1.68
C LEU A 52 14.56 2.52 3.19
N LEU A 53 14.39 3.78 3.56
CA LEU A 53 14.27 4.20 4.97
C LEU A 53 13.02 3.61 5.63
N GLU A 54 11.87 3.64 4.96
CA GLU A 54 10.62 3.05 5.45
C GLU A 54 10.79 1.54 5.67
N THR A 55 11.41 0.85 4.71
CA THR A 55 11.70 -0.59 4.82
C THR A 55 12.68 -0.86 5.97
N GLY A 56 13.76 -0.07 6.09
CA GLY A 56 14.74 -0.19 7.16
C GLY A 56 14.14 0.01 8.56
N LYS A 57 13.26 0.99 8.72
CA LYS A 57 12.53 1.23 9.99
C LYS A 57 11.61 0.07 10.37
N THR A 58 10.93 -0.51 9.37
CA THR A 58 9.95 -1.59 9.59
C THR A 58 10.63 -2.92 9.91
N PHE A 59 11.63 -3.31 9.12
CA PHE A 59 12.24 -4.64 9.20
C PHE A 59 13.55 -4.69 10.01
N LYS A 60 14.14 -3.53 10.33
CA LYS A 60 15.37 -3.40 11.16
C LYS A 60 16.48 -4.35 10.76
N PRO A 61 16.95 -4.36 9.50
CA PRO A 61 17.97 -5.28 9.03
C PRO A 61 19.30 -5.03 9.73
N GLN A 62 20.08 -6.09 9.92
CA GLN A 62 21.46 -6.04 10.41
C GLN A 62 22.47 -6.03 9.26
N GLY A 63 22.00 -6.22 8.03
CA GLY A 63 22.77 -6.10 6.80
C GLY A 63 21.92 -5.64 5.65
N VAL A 64 22.52 -4.89 4.71
CA VAL A 64 21.86 -4.41 3.49
C VAL A 64 22.83 -4.54 2.33
N VAL A 65 22.38 -5.12 1.21
CA VAL A 65 23.12 -5.14 -0.06
C VAL A 65 22.17 -4.73 -1.19
N ILE A 66 22.65 -3.91 -2.12
CA ILE A 66 21.85 -3.42 -3.25
C ILE A 66 22.46 -3.97 -4.55
N ALA A 67 21.66 -4.72 -5.30
CA ALA A 67 22.04 -5.24 -6.61
C ALA A 67 21.58 -4.32 -7.74
N PHE A 68 22.45 -4.10 -8.71
CA PHE A 68 22.12 -3.37 -9.95
C PHE A 68 22.44 -4.22 -11.18
N ASP A 69 21.67 -4.03 -12.25
CA ASP A 69 21.96 -4.66 -13.54
C ASP A 69 23.26 -4.14 -14.14
N THR A 70 23.90 -5.01 -14.93
CA THR A 70 25.04 -4.65 -15.78
C THR A 70 24.58 -3.92 -17.03
N ALA A 71 25.43 -3.04 -17.56
CA ALA A 71 25.23 -2.44 -18.88
C ALA A 71 25.51 -3.41 -20.05
N GLU A 72 26.18 -4.53 -19.78
CA GLU A 72 26.58 -5.52 -20.78
C GLU A 72 25.44 -6.52 -21.05
N PRO A 73 25.36 -7.07 -22.30
CA PRO A 73 24.42 -8.15 -22.60
C PRO A 73 24.66 -9.37 -21.73
N THR A 74 23.61 -9.84 -21.05
CA THR A 74 23.66 -11.03 -20.17
C THR A 74 23.64 -12.33 -20.99
N PHE A 75 23.82 -13.46 -20.33
CA PHE A 75 23.72 -14.78 -20.98
C PHE A 75 22.34 -15.01 -21.61
N ARG A 76 21.25 -14.42 -21.04
CA ARG A 76 19.90 -14.51 -21.58
C ARG A 76 19.78 -13.78 -22.93
N HIS A 77 20.37 -12.60 -23.07
CA HIS A 77 20.43 -11.86 -24.34
C HIS A 77 21.25 -12.60 -25.42
N LYS A 78 22.27 -13.39 -24.99
CA LYS A 78 23.06 -14.21 -25.91
C LYS A 78 22.30 -15.45 -26.37
N ALA A 79 21.42 -15.99 -25.52
CA ALA A 79 20.60 -17.16 -25.83
C ALA A 79 19.38 -16.81 -26.70
N ASP A 80 18.74 -15.68 -26.46
CA ASP A 80 17.66 -15.15 -27.28
C ASP A 80 17.80 -13.63 -27.44
N THR A 81 18.04 -13.20 -28.68
CA THR A 81 18.15 -11.78 -29.04
C THR A 81 16.83 -10.99 -28.89
N ASN A 82 15.70 -11.69 -28.77
CA ASN A 82 14.40 -11.08 -28.54
C ASN A 82 14.13 -10.85 -27.05
N TYR A 83 14.91 -11.44 -26.16
CA TYR A 83 14.75 -11.27 -24.71
C TYR A 83 14.85 -9.79 -24.33
N LYS A 84 13.82 -9.25 -23.68
CA LYS A 84 13.68 -7.83 -23.29
C LYS A 84 13.87 -6.80 -24.43
N ALA A 85 13.91 -7.23 -25.71
CA ALA A 85 14.24 -6.37 -26.86
C ALA A 85 13.23 -5.22 -27.11
N HIS A 86 12.03 -5.32 -26.56
CA HIS A 86 10.98 -4.31 -26.68
C HIS A 86 10.96 -3.30 -25.52
N ARG A 87 11.83 -3.46 -24.51
CA ARG A 87 11.92 -2.50 -23.42
C ARG A 87 12.48 -1.17 -23.94
N ASP A 88 11.76 -0.08 -23.65
CA ASP A 88 12.21 1.26 -23.99
C ASP A 88 13.46 1.62 -23.18
N VAL A 89 14.42 2.29 -23.80
CA VAL A 89 15.60 2.83 -23.10
C VAL A 89 15.13 3.93 -22.15
N ALA A 90 15.55 3.86 -20.89
CA ALA A 90 15.24 4.88 -19.92
C ALA A 90 15.77 6.25 -20.38
N PRO A 91 15.09 7.37 -20.04
CA PRO A 91 15.57 8.71 -20.35
C PRO A 91 16.92 9.00 -19.70
N GLU A 92 17.74 9.85 -20.32
CA GLU A 92 19.05 10.23 -19.77
C GLU A 92 18.98 10.79 -18.35
N VAL A 93 17.94 11.56 -18.05
CA VAL A 93 17.67 12.11 -16.72
C VAL A 93 17.50 11.02 -15.63
N PHE A 94 17.05 9.82 -16.00
CA PHE A 94 17.00 8.67 -15.10
C PHE A 94 18.41 8.22 -14.72
N PHE A 95 19.31 8.08 -15.68
CA PHE A 95 20.67 7.62 -15.42
C PHE A 95 21.48 8.63 -14.62
N GLN A 96 21.31 9.92 -14.89
CA GLN A 96 21.95 11.00 -14.12
C GLN A 96 21.54 10.96 -12.64
N ASP A 97 20.25 10.77 -12.35
CA ASP A 97 19.74 10.68 -10.99
C ASP A 97 20.15 9.35 -10.33
N LEU A 98 20.15 8.24 -11.09
CA LEU A 98 20.63 6.95 -10.61
C LEU A 98 22.11 6.97 -10.20
N ASP A 99 22.95 7.67 -10.93
CA ASP A 99 24.37 7.82 -10.59
C ASP A 99 24.57 8.65 -9.32
N GLN A 100 23.78 9.71 -9.13
CA GLN A 100 23.74 10.47 -7.88
C GLN A 100 23.32 9.58 -6.69
N LEU A 101 22.28 8.79 -6.88
CA LEU A 101 21.81 7.83 -5.87
C LEU A 101 22.92 6.84 -5.50
N ARG A 102 23.58 6.23 -6.49
CA ARG A 102 24.67 5.25 -6.26
C ARG A 102 25.81 5.87 -5.44
N GLN A 103 26.18 7.11 -5.71
CA GLN A 103 27.19 7.84 -4.92
C GLN A 103 26.73 7.98 -3.47
N ILE A 104 25.48 8.39 -3.21
CA ILE A 104 24.94 8.52 -1.85
C ILE A 104 24.98 7.17 -1.11
N LEU A 105 24.51 6.12 -1.75
CA LEU A 105 24.47 4.78 -1.16
C LEU A 105 25.87 4.26 -0.81
N ASN A 106 26.86 4.48 -1.70
CA ASN A 106 28.23 4.02 -1.51
C ASN A 106 29.04 4.93 -0.56
N ASP A 107 29.00 6.26 -0.78
CA ASP A 107 29.92 7.18 -0.15
C ASP A 107 29.44 7.68 1.21
N GLN A 108 28.14 7.94 1.38
CA GLN A 108 27.57 8.45 2.61
C GLN A 108 26.91 7.34 3.45
N MET A 109 26.14 6.46 2.82
CA MET A 109 25.45 5.39 3.55
C MET A 109 26.31 4.14 3.77
N LYS A 110 27.42 4.00 3.04
CA LYS A 110 28.36 2.85 3.15
C LYS A 110 27.65 1.50 2.93
N LEU A 111 26.65 1.46 2.03
CA LEU A 111 25.94 0.24 1.67
C LEU A 111 26.61 -0.44 0.48
N PRO A 112 26.90 -1.74 0.54
CA PRO A 112 27.48 -2.50 -0.57
C PRO A 112 26.60 -2.46 -1.82
N LEU A 113 27.16 -2.09 -2.96
CA LEU A 113 26.54 -2.15 -4.28
C LEU A 113 27.13 -3.30 -5.07
N CYS A 114 26.30 -4.22 -5.56
CA CYS A 114 26.73 -5.41 -6.31
C CYS A 114 26.26 -5.35 -7.75
N ILE A 115 27.20 -5.58 -8.68
CA ILE A 115 26.97 -5.73 -10.12
C ILE A 115 27.79 -6.92 -10.58
N ALA A 116 27.20 -7.85 -11.32
CA ALA A 116 27.90 -9.01 -11.89
C ALA A 116 27.87 -8.92 -13.43
N PRO A 117 29.01 -8.68 -14.10
CA PRO A 117 29.07 -8.62 -15.55
C PRO A 117 28.56 -9.90 -16.23
N GLY A 118 27.64 -9.76 -17.17
CA GLY A 118 27.04 -10.88 -17.88
C GLY A 118 25.84 -11.55 -17.19
N TYR A 119 25.44 -11.06 -16.01
CA TYR A 119 24.27 -11.52 -15.23
C TYR A 119 23.34 -10.35 -14.91
N GLU A 120 22.10 -10.63 -14.55
CA GLU A 120 21.13 -9.64 -14.11
C GLU A 120 21.15 -9.43 -12.61
N ALA A 121 20.58 -8.32 -12.11
CA ALA A 121 20.46 -8.06 -10.68
C ALA A 121 19.73 -9.21 -9.95
N ASP A 122 18.76 -9.85 -10.59
CA ASP A 122 18.02 -10.99 -10.04
C ASP A 122 18.92 -12.18 -9.73
N ASP A 123 19.91 -12.49 -10.60
CA ASP A 123 20.89 -13.56 -10.39
C ASP A 123 21.84 -13.21 -9.23
N VAL A 124 22.21 -11.92 -9.10
CA VAL A 124 22.99 -11.44 -7.95
C VAL A 124 22.19 -11.59 -6.66
N LEU A 125 20.91 -11.18 -6.65
CA LEU A 125 20.01 -11.31 -5.50
C LEU A 125 19.80 -12.78 -5.12
N GLY A 126 19.56 -13.65 -6.10
CA GLY A 126 19.42 -15.09 -5.90
C GLY A 126 20.66 -15.72 -5.26
N THR A 127 21.83 -15.39 -5.78
CA THR A 127 23.12 -15.88 -5.27
C THR A 127 23.39 -15.40 -3.85
N LEU A 128 23.18 -14.11 -3.59
CA LEU A 128 23.35 -13.54 -2.24
C LEU A 128 22.35 -14.08 -1.25
N ALA A 129 21.08 -14.27 -1.64
CA ALA A 129 20.05 -14.87 -0.79
C ALA A 129 20.42 -16.30 -0.40
N ASN A 130 20.91 -17.09 -1.36
CA ASN A 130 21.33 -18.46 -1.14
C ASN A 130 22.51 -18.51 -0.15
N ARG A 131 23.59 -17.76 -0.42
CA ARG A 131 24.81 -17.73 0.43
C ARG A 131 24.51 -17.19 1.83
N ALA A 132 23.69 -16.15 1.96
CA ALA A 132 23.33 -15.58 3.26
C ALA A 132 22.50 -16.55 4.10
N ALA A 133 21.53 -17.24 3.48
CA ALA A 133 20.74 -18.26 4.18
C ALA A 133 21.60 -19.42 4.66
N ASP A 134 22.60 -19.88 3.87
CA ASP A 134 23.55 -20.89 4.27
C ASP A 134 24.48 -20.42 5.42
N ALA A 135 24.73 -19.09 5.49
CA ALA A 135 25.48 -18.48 6.59
C ALA A 135 24.59 -18.19 7.83
N GLY A 136 23.33 -18.61 7.82
CA GLY A 136 22.42 -18.50 8.97
C GLY A 136 21.66 -17.17 9.08
N TRP A 137 21.62 -16.34 8.03
CA TRP A 137 20.80 -15.13 7.96
C TRP A 137 19.36 -15.43 7.55
N GLY A 138 18.41 -14.67 8.08
CA GLY A 138 17.11 -14.50 7.43
C GLY A 138 17.23 -13.48 6.30
N VAL A 139 16.54 -13.69 5.18
CA VAL A 139 16.69 -12.84 3.98
C VAL A 139 15.35 -12.23 3.58
N ARG A 140 15.37 -10.92 3.30
CA ARG A 140 14.23 -10.18 2.73
C ARG A 140 14.68 -9.51 1.45
N ILE A 141 14.03 -9.84 0.32
CA ILE A 141 14.35 -9.28 -1.01
C ILE A 141 13.33 -8.21 -1.35
N LEU A 142 13.74 -6.95 -1.39
CA LEU A 142 12.88 -5.80 -1.74
C LEU A 142 12.89 -5.61 -3.25
N SER A 143 11.77 -5.91 -3.91
CA SER A 143 11.59 -5.73 -5.37
C SER A 143 10.13 -5.58 -5.77
N GLY A 144 9.87 -5.00 -6.94
CA GLY A 144 8.59 -5.01 -7.63
C GLY A 144 8.41 -6.16 -8.61
N ASP A 145 9.42 -7.03 -8.77
CA ASP A 145 9.39 -8.15 -9.70
C ASP A 145 8.82 -9.43 -9.05
N ARG A 146 7.92 -10.11 -9.77
CA ARG A 146 7.33 -11.38 -9.33
C ARG A 146 8.22 -12.59 -9.65
N ASP A 147 9.23 -12.41 -10.47
CA ASP A 147 10.17 -13.48 -10.83
C ASP A 147 10.97 -13.93 -9.62
N LEU A 148 11.25 -13.00 -8.71
CA LEU A 148 11.90 -13.27 -7.43
C LEU A 148 11.07 -14.14 -6.48
N PHE A 149 9.78 -14.40 -6.78
CA PHE A 149 8.97 -15.33 -6.00
C PHE A 149 9.47 -16.77 -6.07
N GLN A 150 10.23 -17.13 -7.12
CA GLN A 150 10.90 -18.44 -7.21
C GLN A 150 11.97 -18.65 -6.12
N LEU A 151 12.47 -17.58 -5.50
CA LEU A 151 13.49 -17.62 -4.45
C LEU A 151 12.90 -17.78 -3.04
N VAL A 152 11.59 -17.69 -2.88
CA VAL A 152 10.94 -17.80 -1.57
C VAL A 152 11.07 -19.20 -1.00
N ASP A 153 11.58 -19.30 0.25
CA ASP A 153 11.78 -20.56 0.97
C ASP A 153 11.59 -20.31 2.47
N ASN A 154 10.48 -20.78 3.01
CA ASN A 154 10.16 -20.62 4.43
C ASN A 154 11.12 -21.37 5.34
N ASN A 155 11.68 -22.51 4.90
CA ASN A 155 12.61 -23.32 5.71
C ASN A 155 13.96 -22.61 5.89
N ARG A 156 14.37 -21.85 4.87
CA ARG A 156 15.62 -21.08 4.87
C ARG A 156 15.43 -19.64 5.32
N ASP A 157 14.20 -19.22 5.63
CA ASP A 157 13.79 -17.86 6.00
C ASP A 157 14.11 -16.82 4.90
N ILE A 158 13.82 -17.19 3.64
CA ILE A 158 13.92 -16.31 2.48
C ILE A 158 12.51 -15.87 2.08
N ALA A 159 12.26 -14.57 2.05
CA ALA A 159 10.98 -14.01 1.63
C ALA A 159 11.15 -12.74 0.80
N VAL A 160 10.15 -12.41 -0.03
CA VAL A 160 10.15 -11.22 -0.87
C VAL A 160 9.31 -10.12 -0.23
N LEU A 161 9.89 -8.94 -0.13
CA LEU A 161 9.19 -7.69 0.19
C LEU A 161 8.70 -7.09 -1.13
N TYR A 162 7.49 -7.49 -1.52
CA TYR A 162 6.94 -7.16 -2.82
C TYR A 162 6.30 -5.77 -2.85
N MET A 163 6.80 -4.92 -3.71
CA MET A 163 6.24 -3.62 -3.98
C MET A 163 5.18 -3.71 -5.09
N GLY A 164 4.03 -4.32 -4.79
CA GLY A 164 2.93 -4.51 -5.73
C GLY A 164 2.28 -3.22 -6.18
N GLY A 165 1.68 -3.29 -7.38
CA GLY A 165 1.02 -2.15 -8.02
C GLY A 165 1.94 -1.41 -8.97
N GLY A 166 1.37 -0.78 -10.05
CA GLY A 166 2.14 0.03 -10.99
C GLY A 166 2.80 1.23 -10.31
N PRO A 167 3.64 2.01 -11.04
CA PRO A 167 4.37 3.16 -10.50
C PRO A 167 3.49 4.22 -9.85
N TYR A 168 2.18 4.17 -10.09
CA TYR A 168 1.17 5.07 -9.52
C TYR A 168 0.30 4.41 -8.42
N ALA A 169 0.60 3.19 -8.01
CA ALA A 169 -0.14 2.55 -6.93
C ALA A 169 0.10 3.31 -5.61
N LYS A 170 -0.89 4.08 -5.21
CA LYS A 170 -0.98 4.65 -3.86
C LYS A 170 -1.17 3.49 -2.89
N GLY A 171 -0.13 3.01 -2.27
CA GLY A 171 -0.22 1.84 -1.44
C GLY A 171 0.84 1.80 -0.34
N SER A 172 0.47 1.21 0.78
CA SER A 172 1.31 0.76 1.90
C SER A 172 2.69 0.29 1.44
N GLY A 173 3.66 0.28 2.35
CA GLY A 173 4.99 -0.28 2.16
C GLY A 173 5.00 -1.67 1.54
N PRO A 174 6.15 -2.29 1.37
CA PRO A 174 6.25 -3.58 0.69
C PRO A 174 5.48 -4.66 1.46
N THR A 175 4.77 -5.52 0.71
CA THR A 175 4.06 -6.67 1.28
C THR A 175 5.02 -7.84 1.42
N LEU A 176 5.11 -8.44 2.60
CA LEU A 176 5.88 -9.66 2.83
C LEU A 176 5.20 -10.83 2.10
N ILE A 177 5.94 -11.49 1.21
CA ILE A 177 5.50 -12.65 0.44
C ILE A 177 6.32 -13.86 0.88
N GLN A 178 5.63 -14.80 1.49
CA GLN A 178 6.09 -16.15 1.84
C GLN A 178 5.44 -17.17 0.89
N GLU A 179 5.66 -18.46 1.07
CA GLU A 179 5.17 -19.52 0.16
C GLU A 179 3.66 -19.47 -0.09
N ASP A 180 2.85 -19.28 0.95
CA ASP A 180 1.39 -19.11 0.85
C ASP A 180 1.00 -17.86 0.05
N GLY A 181 1.76 -16.79 0.20
CA GLY A 181 1.62 -15.56 -0.58
C GLY A 181 1.94 -15.78 -2.07
N VAL A 182 2.94 -16.62 -2.40
CA VAL A 182 3.25 -17.02 -3.78
C VAL A 182 2.10 -17.83 -4.36
N VAL A 183 1.61 -18.85 -3.64
CA VAL A 183 0.45 -19.65 -4.07
C VAL A 183 -0.79 -18.79 -4.28
N SER A 184 -1.06 -17.84 -3.39
CA SER A 184 -2.20 -16.92 -3.53
C SER A 184 -2.11 -16.04 -4.79
N LYS A 185 -0.89 -15.62 -5.18
CA LYS A 185 -0.68 -14.70 -6.31
C LYS A 185 -0.49 -15.41 -7.65
N LEU A 186 0.17 -16.56 -7.67
CA LEU A 186 0.55 -17.26 -8.90
C LEU A 186 -0.17 -18.61 -9.08
N GLY A 187 -0.74 -19.17 -8.02
CA GLY A 187 -1.43 -20.47 -8.04
C GLY A 187 -0.51 -21.70 -7.99
N VAL A 188 0.79 -21.49 -7.76
CA VAL A 188 1.81 -22.53 -7.66
C VAL A 188 2.76 -22.24 -6.51
N MET A 189 3.47 -23.26 -6.01
CA MET A 189 4.55 -23.11 -5.03
C MET A 189 5.77 -22.42 -5.66
N PRO A 190 6.69 -21.84 -4.86
CA PRO A 190 7.89 -21.15 -5.36
C PRO A 190 8.74 -21.97 -6.32
N ASP A 191 8.96 -23.24 -6.03
CA ASP A 191 9.71 -24.20 -6.86
C ASP A 191 9.13 -24.46 -8.24
N LYS A 192 7.85 -24.10 -8.47
CA LYS A 192 7.14 -24.25 -9.74
C LYS A 192 6.96 -22.94 -10.52
N VAL A 193 7.47 -21.82 -10.01
CA VAL A 193 7.31 -20.51 -10.67
C VAL A 193 8.03 -20.48 -12.01
N VAL A 194 9.21 -21.06 -12.10
CA VAL A 194 9.98 -21.16 -13.36
C VAL A 194 9.23 -21.99 -14.39
N ASP A 195 8.72 -23.17 -13.99
CA ASP A 195 7.96 -24.06 -14.88
C ASP A 195 6.62 -23.46 -15.31
N LEU A 196 5.98 -22.69 -14.42
CA LEU A 196 4.79 -21.93 -14.76
C LEU A 196 5.09 -20.93 -15.91
N LYS A 197 6.20 -20.17 -15.81
CA LYS A 197 6.65 -19.24 -16.84
C LYS A 197 7.13 -19.95 -18.10
N ALA A 198 7.78 -21.08 -17.97
CA ALA A 198 8.16 -21.93 -19.12
C ALA A 198 6.96 -22.30 -19.98
N LEU A 199 5.83 -22.60 -19.35
CA LEU A 199 4.59 -22.95 -20.05
C LEU A 199 3.79 -21.74 -20.53
N THR A 200 3.68 -20.67 -19.73
CA THR A 200 2.84 -19.50 -20.05
C THR A 200 3.53 -18.46 -20.91
N GLY A 201 4.86 -18.43 -20.88
CA GLY A 201 5.64 -17.29 -21.33
C GLY A 201 5.52 -16.09 -20.42
N ASP A 202 6.24 -15.03 -20.76
CA ASP A 202 6.13 -13.71 -20.14
C ASP A 202 6.26 -12.61 -21.19
N SER A 203 5.18 -11.87 -21.40
CA SER A 203 5.16 -10.78 -22.39
C SER A 203 5.98 -9.57 -21.94
N SER A 204 6.24 -9.39 -20.64
CA SER A 204 7.04 -8.27 -20.14
C SER A 204 8.52 -8.42 -20.43
N ASP A 205 9.00 -9.67 -20.58
CA ASP A 205 10.39 -10.01 -20.90
C ASP A 205 10.56 -10.66 -22.29
N ASN A 206 9.46 -10.72 -23.02
CA ASN A 206 9.41 -11.36 -24.34
C ASN A 206 9.79 -12.85 -24.29
N ILE A 207 9.41 -13.54 -23.22
CA ILE A 207 9.61 -14.99 -23.06
C ILE A 207 8.46 -15.70 -23.76
N PRO A 208 8.74 -16.63 -24.73
CA PRO A 208 7.72 -17.12 -25.65
C PRO A 208 6.68 -18.06 -25.02
N GLY A 209 7.07 -18.96 -24.12
CA GLY A 209 6.20 -20.01 -23.58
C GLY A 209 5.67 -20.99 -24.62
N VAL A 210 4.62 -21.73 -24.26
CA VAL A 210 3.84 -22.58 -25.15
C VAL A 210 2.64 -21.81 -25.67
N ARG A 211 2.54 -21.58 -26.97
CA ARG A 211 1.49 -20.75 -27.58
C ARG A 211 0.09 -21.28 -27.28
N GLY A 212 -0.73 -20.41 -26.67
CA GLY A 212 -2.10 -20.72 -26.30
C GLY A 212 -2.23 -21.59 -25.03
N VAL A 213 -1.18 -21.66 -24.23
CA VAL A 213 -1.21 -22.15 -22.84
C VAL A 213 -1.21 -20.93 -21.91
N GLY A 214 -2.34 -20.67 -21.27
CA GLY A 214 -2.46 -19.60 -20.27
C GLY A 214 -2.30 -20.11 -18.84
N PRO A 215 -2.29 -19.21 -17.83
CA PRO A 215 -2.01 -19.55 -16.44
C PRO A 215 -2.85 -20.70 -15.89
N LYS A 216 -4.17 -20.71 -16.14
CA LYS A 216 -5.04 -21.79 -15.67
C LYS A 216 -4.65 -23.17 -16.22
N THR A 217 -4.24 -23.24 -17.48
CA THR A 217 -3.83 -24.50 -18.12
C THR A 217 -2.49 -24.95 -17.57
N ALA A 218 -1.54 -24.05 -17.43
CA ALA A 218 -0.21 -24.32 -16.89
C ALA A 218 -0.29 -24.79 -15.43
N ILE A 219 -1.08 -24.12 -14.58
CA ILE A 219 -1.33 -24.53 -13.19
C ILE A 219 -1.91 -25.95 -13.13
N ASN A 220 -2.85 -26.29 -14.00
CA ASN A 220 -3.41 -27.65 -14.02
C ASN A 220 -2.37 -28.69 -14.48
N LEU A 221 -1.53 -28.35 -15.47
CA LEU A 221 -0.42 -29.22 -15.87
C LEU A 221 0.54 -29.49 -14.73
N LEU A 222 0.91 -28.45 -13.96
CA LEU A 222 1.84 -28.56 -12.84
C LEU A 222 1.19 -29.10 -11.53
N LYS A 223 -0.14 -29.19 -11.47
CA LYS A 223 -0.83 -29.97 -10.42
C LYS A 223 -0.75 -31.47 -10.66
N ASP A 224 -0.87 -31.87 -11.93
CA ASP A 224 -0.82 -33.27 -12.33
C ASP A 224 0.60 -33.80 -12.47
N ASN A 225 1.60 -32.91 -12.62
CA ASN A 225 3.02 -33.23 -12.87
C ASN A 225 3.92 -32.40 -11.96
N ILE A 226 5.03 -33.01 -11.53
CA ILE A 226 5.92 -32.38 -10.55
C ILE A 226 6.68 -31.16 -11.11
N ASP A 227 6.99 -31.17 -12.42
CA ASP A 227 7.77 -30.13 -13.11
C ASP A 227 7.50 -30.17 -14.64
N LEU A 228 8.19 -29.31 -15.37
CA LEU A 228 8.12 -29.25 -16.84
C LEU A 228 8.56 -30.58 -17.49
N ASP A 229 9.60 -31.21 -16.99
CA ASP A 229 10.10 -32.46 -17.53
C ASP A 229 9.07 -33.58 -17.36
N ALA A 230 8.40 -33.65 -16.23
CA ALA A 230 7.30 -34.58 -15.98
C ALA A 230 6.09 -34.32 -16.89
N VAL A 231 5.78 -33.04 -17.22
CA VAL A 231 4.76 -32.69 -18.21
C VAL A 231 5.08 -33.32 -19.55
N TYR A 232 6.33 -33.19 -20.03
CA TYR A 232 6.74 -33.73 -21.33
C TYR A 232 6.91 -35.25 -21.32
N ALA A 233 7.31 -35.83 -20.19
CA ALA A 233 7.32 -37.30 -20.00
C ALA A 233 5.89 -37.88 -20.11
N THR A 234 4.93 -37.27 -19.39
CA THR A 234 3.51 -37.67 -19.46
C THR A 234 2.95 -37.47 -20.86
N LEU A 235 3.33 -36.40 -21.56
CA LEU A 235 2.93 -36.19 -22.96
C LEU A 235 3.39 -37.35 -23.85
N ALA A 236 4.67 -37.75 -23.73
CA ALA A 236 5.24 -38.85 -24.51
C ALA A 236 4.53 -40.17 -24.25
N GLU A 237 4.21 -40.48 -22.98
CA GLU A 237 3.44 -41.69 -22.62
C GLU A 237 2.03 -41.66 -23.24
N VAL A 238 1.32 -40.52 -23.10
CA VAL A 238 -0.04 -40.34 -23.68
C VAL A 238 -0.01 -40.45 -25.21
N GLU A 239 1.05 -39.99 -25.88
CA GLU A 239 1.19 -40.12 -27.35
C GLU A 239 1.45 -41.58 -27.74
N ALA A 240 2.24 -42.32 -26.96
CA ALA A 240 2.48 -43.75 -27.21
C ALA A 240 1.22 -44.61 -27.03
N GLU A 241 0.30 -44.24 -26.11
CA GLU A 241 -1.01 -44.89 -25.93
C GLU A 241 -1.99 -44.64 -27.08
N GLY A 242 -1.72 -43.66 -27.94
CA GLY A 242 -2.45 -43.40 -29.17
C GLY A 242 -3.15 -42.03 -29.23
N PRO A 243 -3.75 -41.70 -30.43
CA PRO A 243 -4.24 -40.34 -30.67
C PRO A 243 -5.38 -39.87 -29.73
N LYS A 244 -6.19 -40.81 -29.24
CA LYS A 244 -7.34 -40.52 -28.35
C LYS A 244 -6.97 -40.57 -26.86
N ALA A 245 -5.78 -41.02 -26.52
CA ALA A 245 -5.32 -41.11 -25.13
C ALA A 245 -5.21 -39.72 -24.50
N SER A 246 -5.47 -39.66 -23.19
CA SER A 246 -5.39 -38.43 -22.41
C SER A 246 -5.08 -38.76 -20.95
N ARG A 247 -4.32 -37.86 -20.26
CA ARG A 247 -4.01 -37.99 -18.85
C ARG A 247 -4.09 -36.60 -18.19
N GLY A 248 -4.97 -36.46 -17.20
CA GLY A 248 -5.17 -35.18 -16.51
C GLY A 248 -5.50 -34.03 -17.45
N ALA A 249 -4.72 -32.98 -17.38
CA ALA A 249 -4.84 -31.81 -18.26
C ALA A 249 -4.38 -32.08 -19.70
N ILE A 250 -3.53 -33.11 -19.96
CA ILE A 250 -2.94 -33.41 -21.29
C ILE A 250 -3.95 -34.15 -22.15
N LYS A 251 -4.75 -33.40 -22.94
CA LYS A 251 -5.78 -33.92 -23.83
C LYS A 251 -6.00 -33.02 -25.07
N GLY A 252 -6.57 -33.62 -26.11
CA GLY A 252 -7.01 -32.87 -27.30
C GLY A 252 -5.94 -31.99 -27.93
N ALA A 253 -6.30 -30.76 -28.30
CA ALA A 253 -5.41 -29.80 -28.95
C ALA A 253 -4.19 -29.40 -28.09
N LEU A 254 -4.27 -29.56 -26.75
CA LEU A 254 -3.15 -29.22 -25.87
C LEU A 254 -1.93 -30.11 -26.12
N LYS A 255 -2.11 -31.39 -26.47
CA LYS A 255 -1.00 -32.29 -26.84
C LYS A 255 -0.20 -31.74 -28.00
N VAL A 256 -0.91 -31.27 -29.07
CA VAL A 256 -0.28 -30.69 -30.22
C VAL A 256 0.52 -29.40 -29.88
N LYS A 257 -0.08 -28.53 -29.06
CA LYS A 257 0.58 -27.29 -28.60
C LYS A 257 1.87 -27.56 -27.85
N LEU A 258 1.80 -28.43 -26.83
CA LEU A 258 2.98 -28.81 -26.03
C LEU A 258 4.07 -29.40 -26.90
N ARG A 259 3.74 -30.33 -27.82
CA ARG A 259 4.71 -30.94 -28.74
C ARG A 259 5.34 -29.89 -29.68
N THR A 260 4.53 -29.02 -30.29
CA THR A 260 4.98 -28.05 -31.27
C THR A 260 5.90 -26.98 -30.67
N ASP A 261 5.61 -26.54 -29.45
CA ASP A 261 6.36 -25.47 -28.77
C ASP A 261 7.27 -26.00 -27.66
N ARG A 262 7.69 -27.29 -27.75
CA ARG A 262 8.58 -27.89 -26.75
C ARG A 262 9.87 -27.11 -26.54
N ASP A 263 10.55 -26.79 -27.62
CA ASP A 263 11.82 -26.05 -27.59
C ASP A 263 11.64 -24.64 -27.01
N ASN A 264 10.52 -23.98 -27.33
CA ASN A 264 10.16 -22.71 -26.73
C ASN A 264 9.91 -22.82 -25.21
N ALA A 265 9.30 -23.91 -24.73
CA ALA A 265 9.10 -24.11 -23.30
C ALA A 265 10.44 -24.26 -22.55
N TYR A 266 11.38 -25.02 -23.08
CA TYR A 266 12.70 -25.16 -22.47
C TYR A 266 13.56 -23.89 -22.57
N LEU A 267 13.48 -23.17 -23.69
CA LEU A 267 14.08 -21.84 -23.82
C LEU A 267 13.50 -20.90 -22.78
N SER A 268 12.18 -20.90 -22.64
CA SER A 268 11.47 -20.05 -21.64
C SER A 268 11.84 -20.39 -20.22
N ARG A 269 12.03 -21.67 -19.90
CA ARG A 269 12.52 -22.11 -18.59
C ARG A 269 13.89 -21.51 -18.29
N MET A 270 14.84 -21.64 -19.22
CA MET A 270 16.20 -21.10 -19.09
C MET A 270 16.20 -19.57 -18.95
N LEU A 271 15.32 -18.86 -19.69
CA LEU A 271 15.22 -17.40 -19.61
C LEU A 271 14.57 -16.92 -18.30
N ALA A 272 13.63 -17.68 -17.73
CA ALA A 272 12.91 -17.35 -16.51
C ALA A 272 13.63 -17.76 -15.24
N GLU A 273 14.59 -18.68 -15.31
CA GLU A 273 15.32 -19.20 -14.15
C GLU A 273 16.32 -18.16 -13.62
N ILE A 274 16.23 -17.88 -12.32
CA ILE A 274 17.20 -17.05 -11.59
C ILE A 274 18.32 -17.95 -11.09
N LEU A 275 19.56 -17.64 -11.49
CA LEU A 275 20.73 -18.40 -11.04
C LEU A 275 21.08 -18.02 -9.60
N VAL A 276 21.31 -19.03 -8.76
CA VAL A 276 21.58 -18.85 -7.31
C VAL A 276 23.02 -19.15 -6.92
N ASP A 277 23.91 -19.34 -7.88
CA ASP A 277 25.36 -19.59 -7.66
C ASP A 277 26.19 -19.04 -8.82
N ILE A 278 26.11 -17.72 -9.04
CA ILE A 278 26.96 -17.03 -10.03
C ILE A 278 28.27 -16.57 -9.39
N PRO A 279 29.35 -16.41 -10.18
CA PRO A 279 30.56 -15.76 -9.71
C PRO A 279 30.33 -14.28 -9.48
N LEU A 280 30.53 -13.83 -8.24
CA LEU A 280 30.49 -12.40 -7.92
C LEU A 280 31.92 -11.82 -8.00
N PRO A 281 32.10 -10.62 -8.57
CA PRO A 281 33.41 -9.97 -8.67
C PRO A 281 34.07 -9.76 -7.30
N THR A 282 33.24 -9.48 -6.28
CA THR A 282 33.64 -9.30 -4.88
C THR A 282 32.48 -9.76 -4.00
N ASP A 283 32.76 -10.55 -2.97
CA ASP A 283 31.74 -10.87 -1.98
C ASP A 283 31.50 -9.65 -1.08
N PRO A 284 30.25 -9.15 -0.97
CA PRO A 284 29.97 -7.98 -0.16
C PRO A 284 30.01 -8.31 1.33
N GLU A 285 30.46 -7.36 2.15
CA GLU A 285 30.26 -7.44 3.58
C GLU A 285 28.76 -7.31 3.90
N LEU A 286 28.18 -8.32 4.55
CA LEU A 286 26.75 -8.36 4.82
C LEU A 286 26.33 -7.43 5.97
N GLY A 287 27.24 -7.14 6.91
CA GLY A 287 26.97 -6.29 8.07
C GLY A 287 26.88 -4.79 7.74
N LEU A 288 26.09 -4.05 8.52
CA LEU A 288 26.01 -2.60 8.41
C LEU A 288 27.31 -1.92 8.86
N GLN A 289 27.77 -0.94 8.11
CA GLN A 289 28.84 -0.02 8.47
C GLN A 289 28.27 1.26 9.10
N GLN A 290 29.12 2.24 9.45
CA GLN A 290 28.68 3.51 10.00
C GLN A 290 28.29 4.47 8.88
N VAL A 291 27.05 4.96 8.91
CA VAL A 291 26.56 6.02 8.00
C VAL A 291 27.28 7.32 8.30
N ASP A 292 27.79 8.00 7.27
CA ASP A 292 28.30 9.35 7.35
C ASP A 292 27.12 10.35 7.41
N ALA A 293 26.67 10.66 8.62
CA ALA A 293 25.52 11.52 8.84
C ALA A 293 25.72 12.96 8.34
N GLU A 294 26.91 13.51 8.49
CA GLU A 294 27.24 14.87 8.08
C GLU A 294 27.32 14.95 6.54
N GLY A 295 28.03 14.04 5.91
CA GLY A 295 28.13 13.97 4.46
C GLY A 295 26.76 13.69 3.80
N LEU A 296 25.93 12.82 4.41
CA LEU A 296 24.58 12.56 3.95
C LEU A 296 23.69 13.81 4.04
N SER A 297 23.73 14.56 5.16
CA SER A 297 22.97 15.80 5.31
C SER A 297 23.35 16.82 4.24
N HIS A 298 24.64 17.09 4.07
CA HIS A 298 25.15 18.02 3.06
C HIS A 298 24.76 17.61 1.64
N ARG A 299 24.84 16.31 1.32
CA ARG A 299 24.48 15.84 -0.02
C ARG A 299 22.99 15.98 -0.30
N LEU A 300 22.13 15.68 0.68
CA LEU A 300 20.68 15.85 0.57
C LEU A 300 20.27 17.34 0.52
N GLU A 301 20.97 18.23 1.23
CA GLU A 301 20.78 19.67 1.15
C GLU A 301 21.16 20.22 -0.24
N ASP A 302 22.30 19.79 -0.80
CA ASP A 302 22.75 20.13 -2.15
C ASP A 302 21.73 19.69 -3.23
N LEU A 303 21.03 18.58 -3.00
CA LEU A 303 19.95 18.08 -3.86
C LEU A 303 18.56 18.66 -3.51
N GLU A 304 18.49 19.63 -2.60
CA GLU A 304 17.25 20.29 -2.13
C GLU A 304 16.21 19.32 -1.55
N LEU A 305 16.64 18.14 -1.08
CA LEU A 305 15.77 17.08 -0.52
C LEU A 305 15.49 17.31 0.98
N ASN A 306 14.97 18.47 1.33
CA ASN A 306 14.79 18.94 2.71
C ASN A 306 13.97 18.00 3.61
N SER A 307 13.04 17.22 3.05
CA SER A 307 12.27 16.23 3.79
C SER A 307 13.13 15.02 4.24
N LEU A 308 14.13 14.64 3.44
CA LEU A 308 15.09 13.57 3.79
C LEU A 308 16.21 14.09 4.69
N VAL A 309 16.62 15.36 4.55
CA VAL A 309 17.56 16.00 5.49
C VAL A 309 17.06 15.87 6.93
N ARG A 310 15.78 16.15 7.16
CA ARG A 310 15.16 16.00 8.49
C ARG A 310 15.13 14.55 8.99
N GLN A 311 15.32 13.57 8.11
CA GLN A 311 15.30 12.14 8.43
C GLN A 311 16.69 11.50 8.47
N VAL A 312 17.79 12.28 8.40
CA VAL A 312 19.16 11.76 8.48
C VAL A 312 19.40 10.92 9.74
N GLY A 313 18.88 11.38 10.89
CA GLY A 313 18.91 10.58 12.12
C GLY A 313 18.21 9.21 11.99
N GLY A 314 17.14 9.14 11.19
CA GLY A 314 16.45 7.89 10.87
C GLY A 314 17.29 6.95 9.99
N PHE A 315 18.06 7.49 9.01
CA PHE A 315 19.00 6.70 8.21
C PHE A 315 20.13 6.13 9.08
N VAL A 316 20.71 6.94 9.97
CA VAL A 316 21.75 6.48 10.90
C VAL A 316 21.21 5.38 11.81
N ALA A 317 20.00 5.55 12.37
CA ALA A 317 19.40 4.54 13.23
C ALA A 317 19.09 3.23 12.49
N ALA A 318 18.63 3.32 11.24
CA ALA A 318 18.24 2.15 10.46
C ALA A 318 19.41 1.40 9.81
N PHE A 319 20.50 2.11 9.45
CA PHE A 319 21.55 1.59 8.57
C PHE A 319 22.97 1.71 9.12
N SER A 320 23.17 2.07 10.41
CA SER A 320 24.48 2.03 11.05
C SER A 320 24.66 0.81 11.94
N SER A 321 25.87 0.31 12.01
CA SER A 321 26.27 -0.75 12.94
C SER A 321 25.94 -0.34 14.39
N GLY A 322 25.10 -1.12 15.07
CA GLY A 322 24.64 -0.82 16.45
C GLY A 322 23.45 0.14 16.56
N GLY A 323 22.84 0.58 15.46
CA GLY A 323 21.76 1.59 15.44
C GLY A 323 20.52 1.21 16.23
N TYR A 324 20.07 -0.03 16.21
CA TYR A 324 18.91 -0.51 16.99
C TYR A 324 19.26 -1.23 18.30
N GLY A 325 20.56 -1.52 18.54
CA GLY A 325 21.03 -2.23 19.75
C GLY A 325 21.68 -1.35 20.81
N ALA A 326 22.07 -0.12 20.50
CA ALA A 326 22.93 0.71 21.37
C ALA A 326 22.19 1.83 22.13
N ASN A 327 20.91 2.05 21.95
CA ASN A 327 20.17 3.19 22.54
C ASN A 327 19.30 2.86 23.77
N ALA A 328 19.65 1.79 24.51
CA ALA A 328 19.10 1.62 25.88
C ALA A 328 19.89 2.41 26.96
N SER A 329 20.95 3.12 26.64
CA SER A 329 21.76 3.81 27.63
C SER A 329 22.55 5.00 27.06
N ARG A 330 21.86 6.07 26.63
CA ARG A 330 22.45 7.40 26.58
C ARG A 330 21.36 8.47 26.53
N GLU A 331 21.08 9.03 27.68
CA GLU A 331 20.39 10.30 27.85
C GLU A 331 21.15 11.41 27.09
N ALA A 332 20.40 12.23 26.40
CA ALA A 332 20.92 13.34 25.61
C ALA A 332 21.55 14.41 26.52
N GLU A 333 22.86 14.67 26.37
CA GLU A 333 23.49 15.91 26.81
C GLU A 333 23.04 17.06 25.91
N LYS A 334 22.34 18.02 26.50
CA LYS A 334 21.99 19.30 25.89
C LYS A 334 23.22 20.23 25.87
N PRO A 335 23.42 21.01 24.80
CA PRO A 335 24.47 22.03 24.80
C PRO A 335 24.15 23.17 25.77
N PRO A 336 25.18 23.86 26.34
CA PRO A 336 25.01 24.79 27.47
C PRO A 336 24.42 26.13 27.03
N LYS A 337 23.28 26.49 27.61
CA LYS A 337 22.76 27.86 27.57
C LYS A 337 23.48 28.75 28.62
N ARG A 338 24.01 29.86 28.20
CA ARG A 338 24.55 30.92 29.06
C ARG A 338 23.43 31.53 29.93
N SER A 339 23.66 31.59 31.23
CA SER A 339 22.85 32.31 32.21
C SER A 339 23.23 33.78 32.34
N PRO A 340 22.31 34.62 32.83
CA PRO A 340 22.67 35.58 33.88
C PRO A 340 21.90 35.39 35.20
N ALA A 341 22.66 35.67 36.20
CA ALA A 341 22.59 35.68 37.65
C ALA A 341 21.26 35.84 38.41
N LYS A 342 21.36 35.20 39.57
CA LYS A 342 20.45 35.14 40.74
C LYS A 342 20.26 36.50 41.44
N PRO A 343 19.25 36.61 42.36
CA PRO A 343 19.55 36.22 43.73
C PRO A 343 18.41 35.44 44.47
N SER A 344 18.84 34.64 45.42
CA SER A 344 18.09 33.99 46.52
C SER A 344 17.99 34.97 47.75
N PRO A 345 17.40 34.66 48.94
CA PRO A 345 17.10 33.36 49.49
C PRO A 345 15.80 33.28 50.38
N ASP A 346 15.65 32.10 51.03
CA ASP A 346 15.03 31.72 52.32
C ASP A 346 13.58 31.22 52.31
N SER A 347 13.36 30.06 52.72
CA SER A 347 13.38 29.31 53.96
C SER A 347 12.20 28.31 54.09
N ALA A 348 12.58 27.16 54.54
CA ALA A 348 11.87 26.26 55.49
C ALA A 348 10.89 25.19 54.99
N ASN A 349 11.37 23.97 55.08
CA ASN A 349 10.71 22.69 55.38
C ASN A 349 9.98 22.67 56.75
N PRO A 350 9.26 21.64 57.20
CA PRO A 350 9.17 20.24 56.70
C PRO A 350 7.79 19.54 56.91
N THR A 351 7.79 18.26 56.57
CA THR A 351 7.21 17.04 57.18
C THR A 351 6.04 16.32 56.59
N GLU A 352 6.39 15.04 56.27
CA GLU A 352 5.70 13.75 56.54
C GLU A 352 4.42 13.43 55.76
N SER A 353 4.24 12.30 55.19
CA SER A 353 4.74 10.93 55.12
C SER A 353 3.59 10.00 54.67
N VAL A 354 3.94 8.79 54.19
CA VAL A 354 3.14 7.57 54.03
C VAL A 354 2.37 7.48 52.69
N GLY A 355 2.76 6.72 51.71
CA GLY A 355 3.06 5.30 51.63
C GLY A 355 1.96 4.59 50.85
N SER A 356 2.29 4.11 49.66
CA SER A 356 2.07 2.73 49.25
C SER A 356 2.21 2.51 47.74
N GLN A 357 2.98 1.52 47.48
CA GLN A 357 3.35 0.88 46.23
C GLN A 357 2.17 0.51 45.34
N SER A 358 2.33 0.67 44.03
CA SER A 358 2.24 -0.50 43.13
C SER A 358 2.94 -0.19 41.82
N GLN A 359 3.93 -1.01 41.52
CA GLN A 359 4.60 -1.13 40.23
C GLN A 359 3.61 -1.69 39.22
N ALA A 360 3.55 -1.10 38.04
CA ALA A 360 3.09 -1.79 36.86
C ALA A 360 4.11 -1.54 35.76
N SER A 361 4.84 -2.58 35.47
CA SER A 361 5.70 -2.77 34.30
C SER A 361 4.85 -2.70 33.02
N THR A 362 5.17 -1.79 32.13
CA THR A 362 4.62 -1.78 30.78
C THR A 362 5.58 -2.53 29.85
N GLU A 363 5.30 -3.81 29.66
CA GLU A 363 5.76 -4.55 28.49
C GLU A 363 4.88 -4.13 27.32
N SER A 364 5.49 -3.67 26.22
CA SER A 364 4.81 -3.38 24.96
C SER A 364 4.47 -4.69 24.25
N GLU A 365 3.34 -5.28 24.60
CA GLU A 365 2.64 -6.25 23.77
C GLU A 365 1.94 -5.53 22.63
N GLY A 366 1.97 -6.08 21.40
CA GLY A 366 1.16 -5.59 20.27
C GLY A 366 -0.29 -5.39 20.74
N GLY A 367 -0.88 -4.23 20.44
CA GLY A 367 -2.13 -3.78 21.05
C GLY A 367 -3.25 -4.80 20.87
N ALA A 368 -3.78 -5.32 21.95
CA ALA A 368 -4.93 -6.21 21.93
C ALA A 368 -6.15 -5.47 21.36
N ILE A 369 -6.89 -6.12 20.46
CA ILE A 369 -8.16 -5.57 19.95
C ILE A 369 -9.12 -5.39 21.12
N PRO A 370 -9.68 -4.18 21.36
CA PRO A 370 -10.60 -3.93 22.46
C PRO A 370 -11.86 -4.79 22.35
N ALA A 371 -12.25 -5.46 23.43
CA ALA A 371 -13.51 -6.20 23.51
C ALA A 371 -14.66 -5.23 23.77
N LEU A 372 -15.15 -4.53 22.73
CA LEU A 372 -16.19 -3.52 22.83
C LEU A 372 -17.57 -4.13 23.10
N GLN A 373 -18.39 -3.39 23.83
CA GLN A 373 -19.78 -3.74 24.16
C GLN A 373 -20.72 -2.56 23.82
N PRO A 374 -20.98 -2.31 22.51
CA PRO A 374 -21.85 -1.21 22.11
C PRO A 374 -23.27 -1.38 22.67
N GLN A 375 -23.82 -0.29 23.22
CA GLN A 375 -25.22 -0.26 23.61
C GLN A 375 -26.10 -0.18 22.37
N LEU A 376 -26.96 -1.17 22.14
CA LEU A 376 -27.94 -1.15 21.05
C LEU A 376 -29.14 -0.28 21.42
N ILE A 377 -29.43 0.73 20.61
CA ILE A 377 -30.51 1.69 20.87
C ILE A 377 -31.72 1.31 19.98
N GLU A 378 -32.57 0.49 20.52
CA GLU A 378 -33.72 -0.12 19.83
C GLU A 378 -35.07 0.38 20.33
N SER A 379 -35.09 1.22 21.39
CA SER A 379 -36.31 1.81 21.95
C SER A 379 -36.24 3.32 22.09
N SER A 380 -37.40 3.99 22.11
CA SER A 380 -37.48 5.43 22.28
C SER A 380 -36.96 5.89 23.64
N GLU A 381 -37.12 5.10 24.68
CA GLU A 381 -36.61 5.38 26.03
C GLU A 381 -35.08 5.33 26.04
N ALA A 382 -34.48 4.29 25.43
CA ALA A 382 -33.02 4.17 25.28
C ALA A 382 -32.44 5.32 24.47
N LEU A 383 -33.13 5.74 23.36
CA LEU A 383 -32.72 6.88 22.56
C LEU A 383 -32.77 8.19 23.36
N GLN A 384 -33.82 8.43 24.15
CA GLN A 384 -33.92 9.62 24.98
C GLN A 384 -32.81 9.66 26.06
N ALA A 385 -32.54 8.53 26.70
CA ALA A 385 -31.45 8.41 27.67
C ALA A 385 -30.07 8.67 27.04
N LEU A 386 -29.83 8.15 25.83
CA LEU A 386 -28.62 8.43 25.07
C LEU A 386 -28.51 9.93 24.73
N VAL A 387 -29.56 10.54 24.17
CA VAL A 387 -29.56 11.97 23.80
C VAL A 387 -29.26 12.84 25.02
N GLN A 388 -29.87 12.54 26.20
CA GLN A 388 -29.60 13.29 27.42
C GLN A 388 -28.11 13.19 27.80
N ARG A 389 -27.52 12.00 27.72
CA ARG A 389 -26.08 11.79 27.96
C ARG A 389 -25.22 12.59 27.00
N LEU A 390 -25.56 12.60 25.70
CA LEU A 390 -24.84 13.35 24.68
C LEU A 390 -24.93 14.87 24.93
N MET A 391 -26.08 15.35 25.38
CA MET A 391 -26.31 16.76 25.74
C MET A 391 -25.51 17.20 26.98
N ASP A 392 -25.22 16.30 27.90
CA ASP A 392 -24.43 16.59 29.11
C ASP A 392 -22.91 16.70 28.81
N CYS A 393 -22.45 16.18 27.64
CA CYS A 393 -21.05 16.25 27.23
C CYS A 393 -20.75 17.60 26.53
N THR A 394 -20.04 18.48 27.22
CA THR A 394 -19.73 19.84 26.74
C THR A 394 -18.24 20.20 26.79
N ASP A 395 -17.36 19.28 27.22
CA ASP A 395 -15.92 19.51 27.29
C ASP A 395 -15.27 19.34 25.91
N PRO A 396 -14.73 20.41 25.28
CA PRO A 396 -14.07 20.32 23.97
C PRO A 396 -12.79 19.50 23.99
N LYS A 397 -12.23 19.18 25.16
CA LYS A 397 -11.07 18.28 25.30
C LYS A 397 -11.47 16.80 25.36
N ALA A 398 -12.76 16.51 25.53
CA ALA A 398 -13.30 15.16 25.58
C ALA A 398 -14.49 15.04 24.60
N PRO A 399 -14.27 15.23 23.30
CA PRO A 399 -15.35 15.21 22.30
C PRO A 399 -15.99 13.81 22.19
N ILE A 400 -17.25 13.80 21.78
CA ILE A 400 -17.96 12.58 21.40
C ILE A 400 -17.58 12.23 19.98
N ALA A 401 -17.10 11.01 19.74
CA ALA A 401 -16.94 10.52 18.39
C ALA A 401 -18.29 10.12 17.79
N VAL A 402 -18.46 10.44 16.52
CA VAL A 402 -19.68 10.15 15.73
C VAL A 402 -19.28 9.54 14.41
N ASP A 403 -20.04 8.57 13.95
CA ASP A 403 -19.89 7.98 12.63
C ASP A 403 -21.25 7.57 12.07
N THR A 404 -21.43 7.60 10.74
CA THR A 404 -22.64 7.18 10.07
C THR A 404 -22.39 6.00 9.15
N GLU A 405 -23.14 4.92 9.36
CA GLU A 405 -23.11 3.76 8.48
C GLU A 405 -24.13 3.90 7.37
N THR A 406 -23.71 3.63 6.14
CA THR A 406 -24.49 3.92 4.95
C THR A 406 -24.38 2.84 3.86
N THR A 407 -25.27 2.91 2.84
CA THR A 407 -25.31 1.92 1.76
C THR A 407 -24.35 2.16 0.61
N ASP A 408 -23.72 3.35 0.49
CA ASP A 408 -22.89 3.73 -0.66
C ASP A 408 -21.80 4.72 -0.21
N LEU A 409 -20.64 4.70 -0.85
CA LEU A 409 -19.57 5.68 -0.66
C LEU A 409 -19.91 7.07 -1.24
N ASN A 410 -20.87 7.14 -2.16
CA ASN A 410 -21.36 8.42 -2.69
C ASN A 410 -22.44 8.99 -1.76
N PRO A 411 -22.17 10.09 -1.01
CA PRO A 411 -23.09 10.63 -0.02
C PRO A 411 -24.43 11.11 -0.61
N PHE A 412 -24.48 11.35 -1.93
CA PHE A 412 -25.72 11.76 -2.62
C PHE A 412 -26.61 10.59 -3.03
N LYS A 413 -26.12 9.34 -2.95
CA LYS A 413 -26.88 8.12 -3.24
C LYS A 413 -27.07 7.24 -2.01
N ALA A 414 -26.22 7.40 -1.02
CA ALA A 414 -26.20 6.61 0.19
C ALA A 414 -27.46 6.79 1.03
N GLU A 415 -28.04 5.71 1.53
CA GLU A 415 -29.08 5.72 2.54
C GLU A 415 -28.46 5.44 3.91
N LEU A 416 -28.97 6.10 4.95
CA LEU A 416 -28.49 5.94 6.32
C LEU A 416 -28.96 4.60 6.89
N VAL A 417 -28.01 3.80 7.39
CA VAL A 417 -28.25 2.46 7.96
C VAL A 417 -28.14 2.48 9.48
N GLY A 418 -27.22 3.26 10.03
CA GLY A 418 -27.04 3.39 11.46
C GLY A 418 -26.20 4.60 11.85
N VAL A 419 -26.20 4.91 13.15
CA VAL A 419 -25.37 5.97 13.74
C VAL A 419 -24.63 5.41 14.94
N GLY A 420 -23.30 5.53 14.94
CA GLY A 420 -22.44 5.20 16.08
C GLY A 420 -22.04 6.45 16.86
N VAL A 421 -21.92 6.31 18.18
CA VAL A 421 -21.40 7.37 19.06
C VAL A 421 -20.53 6.76 20.16
N CYS A 422 -19.43 7.47 20.53
CA CYS A 422 -18.56 7.08 21.64
C CYS A 422 -18.26 8.30 22.50
N TRP A 423 -18.58 8.21 23.81
CA TRP A 423 -18.45 9.32 24.78
C TRP A 423 -17.36 9.09 25.84
N GLY A 424 -16.71 7.93 25.87
CA GLY A 424 -15.75 7.58 26.91
C GLY A 424 -14.67 6.60 26.45
N GLU A 425 -13.79 6.21 27.37
CA GLU A 425 -12.70 5.27 27.12
C GLU A 425 -13.06 3.83 27.46
N ALA A 426 -14.10 3.63 28.29
CA ALA A 426 -14.58 2.30 28.66
C ALA A 426 -15.18 1.57 27.44
N ASN A 427 -15.03 0.26 27.41
CA ASN A 427 -15.47 -0.59 26.30
C ASN A 427 -16.99 -0.62 26.08
N ASP A 428 -17.77 -0.09 27.02
CA ASP A 428 -19.23 0.05 27.00
C ASP A 428 -19.67 1.54 26.89
N ALA A 429 -18.72 2.49 26.79
CA ALA A 429 -19.00 3.91 26.67
C ALA A 429 -19.27 4.32 25.20
N LEU A 430 -20.06 3.52 24.51
CA LEU A 430 -20.42 3.72 23.09
C LEU A 430 -21.79 3.11 22.81
N ALA A 431 -22.45 3.59 21.77
CA ALA A 431 -23.74 3.09 21.34
C ALA A 431 -23.84 3.02 19.82
N TYR A 432 -24.69 2.13 19.34
CA TYR A 432 -25.11 2.02 17.97
C TYR A 432 -26.64 2.15 17.87
N ILE A 433 -27.10 2.99 16.95
CA ILE A 433 -28.52 3.23 16.69
C ILE A 433 -28.83 2.61 15.32
N PRO A 434 -29.42 1.42 15.23
CA PRO A 434 -29.82 0.81 13.99
C PRO A 434 -31.06 1.53 13.41
N ILE A 435 -31.06 1.76 12.08
CA ILE A 435 -32.10 2.54 11.39
C ILE A 435 -32.57 1.84 10.12
N GLY A 436 -31.62 1.44 9.26
CA GLY A 436 -31.90 1.00 7.88
C GLY A 436 -31.46 -0.42 7.57
N HIS A 437 -31.33 -1.31 8.56
CA HIS A 437 -30.99 -2.70 8.33
C HIS A 437 -32.13 -3.48 7.70
N LYS A 438 -31.80 -4.35 6.75
CA LYS A 438 -32.75 -5.23 6.09
C LYS A 438 -32.90 -6.55 6.88
N PRO A 439 -34.05 -7.22 6.79
CA PRO A 439 -34.19 -8.56 7.36
C PRO A 439 -33.26 -9.55 6.62
N PRO A 440 -32.72 -10.58 7.31
CA PRO A 440 -31.92 -11.62 6.67
C PRO A 440 -32.64 -12.30 5.50
N SER A 441 -31.95 -12.44 4.37
CA SER A 441 -32.54 -12.89 3.10
C SER A 441 -32.94 -14.36 3.03
N GLU A 442 -32.54 -15.18 4.02
CA GLU A 442 -32.69 -16.65 3.97
C GLU A 442 -33.91 -17.21 4.70
N LEU A 443 -34.72 -16.39 5.36
CA LEU A 443 -35.88 -16.88 6.16
C LEU A 443 -37.18 -16.21 5.69
N THR A 444 -38.08 -17.01 5.19
CA THR A 444 -39.42 -16.61 4.68
C THR A 444 -40.42 -16.14 5.77
N GLU A 445 -40.06 -16.24 7.05
CA GLU A 445 -40.86 -15.80 8.20
C GLU A 445 -39.96 -15.17 9.27
N THR A 446 -39.27 -14.08 8.98
CA THR A 446 -38.51 -13.36 10.00
C THR A 446 -39.23 -12.12 10.47
N THR A 447 -39.28 -11.95 11.79
CA THR A 447 -39.58 -10.67 12.41
C THR A 447 -38.57 -9.63 11.89
N PRO A 448 -39.03 -8.47 11.41
CA PRO A 448 -38.11 -7.39 11.01
C PRO A 448 -37.11 -7.11 12.15
N PRO A 449 -35.84 -6.75 11.84
CA PRO A 449 -34.89 -6.38 12.87
C PRO A 449 -35.47 -5.26 13.73
N GLN A 450 -35.28 -5.35 15.04
CA GLN A 450 -35.75 -4.33 15.96
C GLN A 450 -34.88 -3.08 15.77
N GLN A 451 -35.47 -2.04 15.21
CA GLN A 451 -34.80 -0.76 14.95
C GLN A 451 -35.82 0.40 14.99
N LEU A 452 -35.33 1.60 15.27
CA LEU A 452 -36.16 2.78 15.35
C LEU A 452 -36.42 3.38 13.97
N PRO A 453 -37.61 4.02 13.74
CA PRO A 453 -37.85 4.77 12.52
C PRO A 453 -36.83 5.90 12.34
N LEU A 454 -36.32 6.05 11.13
CA LEU A 454 -35.33 7.08 10.75
C LEU A 454 -35.72 8.48 11.27
N GLU A 455 -36.96 8.92 11.01
CA GLU A 455 -37.43 10.24 11.43
C GLU A 455 -37.41 10.42 12.96
N THR A 456 -37.71 9.39 13.74
CA THR A 456 -37.66 9.41 15.20
C THR A 456 -36.24 9.65 15.67
N VAL A 457 -35.26 8.93 15.10
CA VAL A 457 -33.84 9.06 15.45
C VAL A 457 -33.31 10.44 15.07
N LEU A 458 -33.60 10.90 13.85
CA LEU A 458 -33.15 12.19 13.34
C LEU A 458 -33.70 13.34 14.17
N MET A 459 -35.00 13.32 14.51
CA MET A 459 -35.61 14.35 15.38
C MET A 459 -34.97 14.37 16.77
N ALA A 460 -34.69 13.23 17.35
CA ALA A 460 -34.10 13.13 18.68
C ALA A 460 -32.64 13.62 18.72
N LEU A 461 -31.83 13.30 17.70
CA LEU A 461 -30.42 13.70 17.59
C LEU A 461 -30.24 15.15 17.12
N SER A 462 -31.21 15.73 16.40
CA SER A 462 -31.12 17.06 15.77
C SER A 462 -30.68 18.16 16.76
N PRO A 463 -31.25 18.30 17.98
CA PRO A 463 -30.85 19.35 18.92
C PRO A 463 -29.37 19.23 19.36
N TRP A 464 -28.86 18.02 19.50
CA TRP A 464 -27.47 17.76 19.88
C TRP A 464 -26.52 18.01 18.71
N LEU A 465 -26.86 17.51 17.51
CA LEU A 465 -26.06 17.69 16.30
C LEU A 465 -25.91 19.17 15.92
N ALA A 466 -26.99 19.95 16.04
CA ALA A 466 -27.01 21.34 15.61
C ALA A 466 -26.31 22.32 16.56
N ARG A 467 -26.03 21.94 17.80
CA ARG A 467 -25.45 22.86 18.78
C ARG A 467 -23.92 22.79 18.84
N PRO A 468 -23.22 23.94 18.67
CA PRO A 468 -21.77 24.00 18.72
C PRO A 468 -21.18 23.72 20.11
N GLN A 469 -21.98 23.83 21.19
CA GLN A 469 -21.54 23.60 22.56
C GLN A 469 -21.28 22.11 22.87
N HIS A 470 -21.76 21.21 22.04
CA HIS A 470 -21.53 19.77 22.18
C HIS A 470 -20.40 19.34 21.23
N PRO A 471 -19.16 19.16 21.76
CA PRO A 471 -18.00 18.89 20.94
C PRO A 471 -18.06 17.49 20.32
N LYS A 472 -17.75 17.41 19.04
CA LYS A 472 -17.77 16.18 18.25
C LYS A 472 -16.42 15.93 17.60
N ALA A 473 -16.03 14.67 17.49
CA ALA A 473 -14.90 14.18 16.71
C ALA A 473 -15.43 13.25 15.63
N LEU A 474 -14.94 13.38 14.41
CA LEU A 474 -15.29 12.50 13.29
C LEU A 474 -14.03 12.12 12.51
N GLN A 475 -14.15 11.08 11.72
CA GLN A 475 -13.18 10.71 10.70
C GLN A 475 -13.75 11.04 9.32
N ASN A 476 -13.21 12.04 8.60
CA ASN A 476 -13.75 12.53 7.32
C ASN A 476 -15.16 13.12 7.48
N ALA A 477 -15.30 14.05 8.41
CA ALA A 477 -16.55 14.70 8.82
C ALA A 477 -17.41 15.23 7.65
N LYS A 478 -16.81 15.57 6.53
CA LYS A 478 -17.52 16.04 5.33
C LYS A 478 -18.51 15.01 4.79
N TYR A 479 -18.16 13.71 4.83
CA TYR A 479 -19.06 12.65 4.39
C TYR A 479 -20.33 12.59 5.26
N ASP A 480 -20.17 12.50 6.58
CA ASP A 480 -21.28 12.45 7.52
C ASP A 480 -22.14 13.72 7.47
N ARG A 481 -21.50 14.87 7.33
CA ARG A 481 -22.19 16.14 7.14
C ARG A 481 -23.09 16.10 5.91
N LEU A 482 -22.61 15.60 4.78
CA LEU A 482 -23.40 15.50 3.55
C LEU A 482 -24.59 14.54 3.70
N ILE A 483 -24.40 13.42 4.39
CA ILE A 483 -25.49 12.50 4.74
C ILE A 483 -26.54 13.22 5.59
N LEU A 484 -26.12 13.86 6.70
CA LEU A 484 -27.02 14.59 7.60
C LEU A 484 -27.74 15.76 6.91
N MET A 485 -27.06 16.50 6.04
CA MET A 485 -27.65 17.62 5.27
C MET A 485 -28.78 17.12 4.35
N ARG A 486 -28.64 15.95 3.72
CA ARG A 486 -29.72 15.35 2.89
C ARG A 486 -30.99 15.05 3.70
N HIS A 487 -30.83 14.81 5.00
CA HIS A 487 -31.94 14.63 5.94
C HIS A 487 -32.37 15.92 6.64
N GLY A 488 -31.89 17.10 6.20
CA GLY A 488 -32.24 18.39 6.77
C GLY A 488 -31.60 18.69 8.12
N LEU A 489 -30.56 17.94 8.52
CA LEU A 489 -29.86 18.14 9.78
C LEU A 489 -28.58 18.96 9.61
N SER A 490 -28.28 19.76 10.63
CA SER A 490 -27.03 20.51 10.73
C SER A 490 -26.04 19.79 11.65
N LEU A 491 -24.79 19.65 11.22
CA LEU A 491 -23.70 19.13 12.04
C LEU A 491 -22.81 20.31 12.48
N ASN A 492 -22.86 20.67 13.75
CA ASN A 492 -22.07 21.75 14.35
C ASN A 492 -21.26 21.21 15.54
N GLY A 493 -20.26 21.98 15.97
CA GLY A 493 -19.40 21.60 17.11
C GLY A 493 -18.40 20.48 16.79
N VAL A 494 -18.04 20.30 15.53
CA VAL A 494 -16.91 19.45 15.17
C VAL A 494 -15.62 20.15 15.62
N VAL A 495 -14.99 19.61 16.66
CA VAL A 495 -13.76 20.18 17.24
C VAL A 495 -12.51 19.51 16.71
N ILE A 496 -12.64 18.33 16.09
CA ILE A 496 -11.56 17.65 15.40
C ILE A 496 -12.10 16.65 14.37
N ASP A 497 -11.60 16.76 13.15
CA ASP A 497 -11.64 15.73 12.12
C ASP A 497 -10.29 15.01 12.12
N THR A 498 -10.31 13.71 12.43
CA THR A 498 -9.07 12.94 12.59
C THR A 498 -8.33 12.73 11.27
N LEU A 499 -9.02 12.73 10.12
CA LEU A 499 -8.39 12.69 8.80
C LEU A 499 -7.60 13.97 8.53
N LEU A 500 -8.18 15.15 8.79
CA LEU A 500 -7.52 16.44 8.60
C LEU A 500 -6.35 16.62 9.58
N ALA A 501 -6.54 16.22 10.84
CA ALA A 501 -5.49 16.27 11.85
C ALA A 501 -4.30 15.37 11.51
N ASP A 502 -4.56 14.17 11.02
CA ASP A 502 -3.51 13.24 10.58
C ASP A 502 -2.80 13.73 9.31
N TYR A 503 -3.54 14.35 8.39
CA TYR A 503 -2.97 14.96 7.19
C TYR A 503 -1.99 16.10 7.55
N LEU A 504 -2.32 16.92 8.54
CA LEU A 504 -1.41 17.96 9.02
C LEU A 504 -0.17 17.40 9.73
N ARG A 505 -0.31 16.25 10.39
CA ARG A 505 0.80 15.55 11.04
C ARG A 505 1.80 15.01 10.01
N ASP A 506 1.32 14.35 8.98
CA ASP A 506 2.13 13.79 7.89
C ASP A 506 1.31 13.68 6.59
N ALA A 507 1.36 14.70 5.75
CA ALA A 507 0.64 14.73 4.47
C ALA A 507 1.00 13.60 3.50
N ALA A 508 2.11 12.87 3.72
CA ALA A 508 2.54 11.75 2.91
C ALA A 508 2.01 10.40 3.41
N ALA A 509 1.48 10.36 4.63
CA ALA A 509 0.89 9.15 5.19
C ALA A 509 -0.46 8.84 4.53
N LYS A 510 -0.98 7.65 4.81
CA LYS A 510 -2.37 7.29 4.50
C LYS A 510 -3.23 7.59 5.72
N HIS A 511 -4.40 8.18 5.47
CA HIS A 511 -5.29 8.71 6.49
C HIS A 511 -6.58 7.89 6.64
N GLY A 512 -6.57 6.62 6.18
CA GLY A 512 -7.67 5.68 6.44
C GLY A 512 -7.68 5.29 7.92
N LEU A 513 -8.89 5.17 8.51
CA LEU A 513 -9.07 4.88 9.92
C LEU A 513 -8.38 3.58 10.35
N ASP A 514 -8.44 2.55 9.52
CA ASP A 514 -7.77 1.26 9.67
C ASP A 514 -6.25 1.40 9.80
N LEU A 515 -5.64 2.18 8.88
CA LEU A 515 -4.20 2.39 8.85
C LEU A 515 -3.70 3.31 9.97
N MET A 516 -4.51 4.29 10.35
CA MET A 516 -4.23 5.13 11.51
C MET A 516 -4.29 4.31 12.79
N THR A 517 -5.28 3.42 12.92
CA THR A 517 -5.45 2.52 14.06
C THR A 517 -4.27 1.55 14.19
N GLU A 518 -3.86 0.93 13.10
CA GLU A 518 -2.70 0.04 13.09
C GLU A 518 -1.41 0.77 13.49
N ARG A 519 -1.21 1.98 12.96
CA ARG A 519 -0.02 2.80 13.24
C ARG A 519 0.05 3.29 14.69
N GLU A 520 -1.09 3.70 15.26
CA GLU A 520 -1.13 4.36 16.57
C GLU A 520 -1.38 3.38 17.72
N PHE A 521 -2.11 2.30 17.47
CA PHE A 521 -2.55 1.37 18.52
C PHE A 521 -2.08 -0.07 18.32
N GLY A 522 -1.43 -0.38 17.17
CA GLY A 522 -0.82 -1.69 16.91
C GLY A 522 -1.80 -2.82 16.63
N PHE A 523 -3.06 -2.52 16.27
CA PHE A 523 -4.03 -3.51 15.82
C PHE A 523 -4.80 -3.01 14.58
N SER A 524 -5.28 -3.94 13.76
CA SER A 524 -6.12 -3.62 12.59
C SER A 524 -7.58 -3.95 12.91
N PRO A 525 -8.51 -2.98 12.77
CA PRO A 525 -9.94 -3.24 12.89
C PRO A 525 -10.44 -4.13 11.76
N THR A 526 -11.64 -4.70 11.92
CA THR A 526 -12.31 -5.49 10.85
C THR A 526 -12.46 -4.63 9.60
N ALA A 527 -11.99 -5.12 8.46
CA ALA A 527 -12.13 -4.37 7.21
C ALA A 527 -13.57 -4.45 6.68
N TYR A 528 -14.08 -3.36 6.11
CA TYR A 528 -15.43 -3.29 5.51
C TYR A 528 -15.72 -4.47 4.56
N ARG A 529 -14.77 -4.85 3.70
CA ARG A 529 -14.89 -5.96 2.73
C ARG A 529 -15.04 -7.34 3.37
N ASP A 530 -14.62 -7.49 4.63
CA ASP A 530 -14.70 -8.76 5.37
C ASP A 530 -16.04 -8.86 6.11
N LEU A 531 -16.73 -7.73 6.33
CA LEU A 531 -18.05 -7.63 6.91
C LEU A 531 -19.16 -7.65 5.85
N VAL A 532 -18.98 -6.91 4.75
CA VAL A 532 -19.98 -6.74 3.69
C VAL A 532 -19.67 -7.68 2.52
N GLY A 533 -20.60 -8.60 2.23
CA GLY A 533 -20.45 -9.58 1.16
C GLY A 533 -20.44 -8.94 -0.24
N LYS A 534 -19.94 -9.70 -1.23
CA LYS A 534 -19.98 -9.26 -2.63
C LYS A 534 -21.42 -8.99 -3.09
N LYS A 535 -21.67 -7.82 -3.67
CA LYS A 535 -22.99 -7.34 -4.11
C LYS A 535 -23.99 -7.04 -2.97
N GLN A 536 -23.52 -6.94 -1.74
CA GLN A 536 -24.30 -6.49 -0.58
C GLN A 536 -23.89 -5.05 -0.21
N THR A 537 -24.73 -4.43 0.63
CA THR A 537 -24.47 -3.13 1.23
C THR A 537 -24.41 -3.27 2.75
N PHE A 538 -24.03 -2.25 3.48
CA PHE A 538 -24.03 -2.28 4.94
C PHE A 538 -25.44 -2.59 5.53
N ALA A 539 -26.50 -2.22 4.81
CA ALA A 539 -27.88 -2.55 5.21
C ALA A 539 -28.20 -4.06 5.24
N ASP A 540 -27.39 -4.86 4.54
CA ASP A 540 -27.54 -6.34 4.51
C ASP A 540 -26.74 -7.03 5.64
N VAL A 541 -26.02 -6.28 6.47
CA VAL A 541 -25.26 -6.77 7.64
C VAL A 541 -26.20 -6.84 8.85
N ASP A 542 -26.12 -7.93 9.62
CA ASP A 542 -26.89 -8.06 10.88
C ASP A 542 -26.51 -6.99 11.89
N ILE A 543 -27.48 -6.54 12.72
CA ILE A 543 -27.30 -5.42 13.66
C ILE A 543 -26.12 -5.64 14.63
N LEU A 544 -25.93 -6.85 15.16
CA LEU A 544 -24.87 -7.09 16.13
C LEU A 544 -23.46 -6.99 15.52
N PRO A 545 -23.12 -7.64 14.39
CA PRO A 545 -21.85 -7.38 13.70
C PRO A 545 -21.67 -5.93 13.28
N ALA A 546 -22.73 -5.27 12.79
CA ALA A 546 -22.72 -3.86 12.41
C ALA A 546 -22.40 -2.95 13.61
N SER A 547 -22.99 -3.22 14.77
CA SER A 547 -22.74 -2.46 15.99
C SER A 547 -21.31 -2.59 16.51
N LEU A 548 -20.71 -3.77 16.37
CA LEU A 548 -19.30 -3.99 16.75
C LEU A 548 -18.35 -3.28 15.78
N TYR A 549 -18.66 -3.28 14.49
CA TYR A 549 -17.90 -2.58 13.46
C TYR A 549 -17.94 -1.06 13.68
N CYS A 550 -19.12 -0.47 13.65
CA CYS A 550 -19.32 0.97 13.88
C CYS A 550 -18.84 1.40 15.28
N GLY A 551 -19.05 0.54 16.29
CA GLY A 551 -18.53 0.73 17.63
C GLY A 551 -17.01 0.84 17.67
N MET A 552 -16.30 0.03 16.87
CA MET A 552 -14.84 0.12 16.74
C MET A 552 -14.45 1.43 16.07
N ASP A 553 -15.14 1.82 14.99
CA ASP A 553 -14.82 3.05 14.25
C ASP A 553 -14.98 4.30 15.13
N VAL A 554 -16.06 4.42 15.89
CA VAL A 554 -16.22 5.56 16.83
C VAL A 554 -15.26 5.49 18.03
N HIS A 555 -14.93 4.28 18.52
CA HIS A 555 -13.97 4.12 19.62
C HIS A 555 -12.56 4.57 19.22
N VAL A 556 -12.07 4.10 18.07
CA VAL A 556 -10.73 4.49 17.59
C VAL A 556 -10.70 5.94 17.16
N THR A 557 -11.77 6.46 16.51
CA THR A 557 -11.89 7.88 16.15
C THR A 557 -11.76 8.78 17.40
N ARG A 558 -12.41 8.43 18.49
CA ARG A 558 -12.29 9.19 19.75
C ARG A 558 -10.86 9.14 20.31
N ARG A 559 -10.24 7.98 20.34
CA ARG A 559 -8.85 7.82 20.80
C ARG A 559 -7.86 8.60 19.92
N LEU A 560 -8.01 8.50 18.59
CA LEU A 560 -7.20 9.25 17.63
C LEU A 560 -7.39 10.77 17.79
N ALA A 561 -8.61 11.23 18.02
CA ALA A 561 -8.90 12.65 18.22
C ALA A 561 -8.11 13.23 19.39
N LEU A 562 -8.06 12.52 20.52
CA LEU A 562 -7.30 12.93 21.71
C LEU A 562 -5.79 12.91 21.45
N GLN A 563 -5.30 11.82 20.84
CA GLN A 563 -3.87 11.63 20.58
C GLN A 563 -3.34 12.60 19.52
N LEU A 564 -4.05 12.78 18.40
CA LEU A 564 -3.64 13.69 17.34
C LEU A 564 -3.62 15.14 17.79
N ARG A 565 -4.58 15.55 18.61
CA ARG A 565 -4.58 16.90 19.20
C ARG A 565 -3.31 17.16 20.01
N GLN A 566 -2.92 16.18 20.86
CA GLN A 566 -1.68 16.27 21.62
C GLN A 566 -0.45 16.25 20.70
N THR A 567 -0.43 15.33 19.73
CA THR A 567 0.68 15.22 18.76
C THR A 567 0.90 16.52 17.99
N LEU A 568 -0.16 17.13 17.45
CA LEU A 568 -0.06 18.41 16.73
C LEU A 568 0.41 19.55 17.61
N HIS A 569 -0.02 19.58 18.89
CA HIS A 569 0.48 20.54 19.88
C HIS A 569 1.98 20.40 20.09
N ASP A 570 2.48 19.15 20.24
CA ASP A 570 3.87 18.86 20.54
C ASP A 570 4.79 19.04 19.32
N MET A 571 4.28 18.84 18.10
CA MET A 571 5.01 19.04 16.86
C MET A 571 5.30 20.51 16.57
N GLY A 572 4.45 21.44 17.02
CA GLY A 572 4.70 22.86 16.87
C GLY A 572 3.48 23.76 17.10
N PRO A 573 3.71 25.02 17.49
CA PRO A 573 2.65 25.93 17.92
C PRO A 573 1.73 26.40 16.78
N GLN A 574 2.07 26.10 15.50
CA GLN A 574 1.30 26.54 14.34
C GLN A 574 0.26 25.52 13.89
N LEU A 575 0.41 24.22 14.23
CA LEU A 575 -0.38 23.15 13.63
C LEU A 575 -1.82 23.10 14.18
N LEU A 576 -2.02 23.25 15.49
CA LEU A 576 -3.37 23.34 16.03
C LEU A 576 -4.12 24.59 15.56
N PRO A 577 -3.54 25.79 15.57
CA PRO A 577 -4.18 26.98 14.96
C PRO A 577 -4.50 26.79 13.48
N LEU A 578 -3.69 26.09 12.70
CA LEU A 578 -3.96 25.78 11.30
C LEU A 578 -5.16 24.82 11.19
N LEU A 579 -5.19 23.75 11.98
CA LEU A 579 -6.33 22.83 12.02
C LEU A 579 -7.63 23.56 12.39
N GLU A 580 -7.63 24.29 13.51
CA GLU A 580 -8.82 24.90 14.08
C GLU A 580 -9.26 26.16 13.32
N GLY A 581 -8.32 26.91 12.74
CA GLY A 581 -8.59 28.20 12.09
C GLY A 581 -8.76 28.12 10.57
N VAL A 582 -8.31 27.05 9.92
CA VAL A 582 -8.36 26.93 8.46
C VAL A 582 -8.98 25.60 8.03
N GLU A 583 -8.37 24.47 8.36
CA GLU A 583 -8.76 23.17 7.79
C GLU A 583 -10.16 22.74 8.23
N GLN A 584 -10.46 22.80 9.52
CA GLN A 584 -11.79 22.45 10.01
C GLN A 584 -12.90 23.44 9.59
N PRO A 585 -12.72 24.76 9.63
CA PRO A 585 -13.71 25.69 9.08
C PRO A 585 -13.95 25.57 7.58
N LEU A 586 -12.97 25.09 6.81
CA LEU A 586 -13.08 24.86 5.38
C LEU A 586 -13.96 23.63 5.05
N GLU A 587 -13.95 22.60 5.90
CA GLU A 587 -14.71 21.36 5.69
C GLU A 587 -16.21 21.61 5.43
N PRO A 588 -16.97 22.34 6.28
CA PRO A 588 -18.38 22.62 6.03
C PRO A 588 -18.63 23.50 4.78
N VAL A 589 -17.67 24.36 4.42
CA VAL A 589 -17.76 25.16 3.18
C VAL A 589 -17.68 24.24 1.96
N LEU A 590 -16.74 23.31 1.95
CA LEU A 590 -16.61 22.31 0.88
C LEU A 590 -17.83 21.39 0.80
N ALA A 591 -18.37 20.95 1.95
CA ALA A 591 -19.61 20.18 1.98
C ALA A 591 -20.79 20.97 1.36
N GLN A 592 -20.93 22.26 1.69
CA GLN A 592 -21.97 23.10 1.11
C GLN A 592 -21.79 23.30 -0.40
N MET A 593 -20.55 23.47 -0.88
CA MET A 593 -20.24 23.55 -2.31
C MET A 593 -20.63 22.26 -3.03
N GLU A 594 -20.29 21.11 -2.48
CA GLU A 594 -20.64 19.80 -3.04
C GLU A 594 -22.15 19.56 -3.03
N ALA A 595 -22.85 19.91 -1.95
CA ALA A 595 -24.31 19.83 -1.85
C ALA A 595 -25.04 20.73 -2.85
N THR A 596 -24.49 21.92 -3.11
CA THR A 596 -25.04 22.86 -4.11
C THR A 596 -24.77 22.36 -5.53
N GLY A 597 -23.59 21.77 -5.76
CA GLY A 597 -23.14 21.29 -7.06
C GLY A 597 -22.93 22.41 -8.08
N ILE A 598 -22.74 22.02 -9.34
CA ILE A 598 -22.62 22.93 -10.47
C ILE A 598 -23.67 22.59 -11.53
N ARG A 599 -24.20 23.62 -12.17
CA ARG A 599 -25.14 23.47 -13.27
C ARG A 599 -24.39 23.17 -14.56
N ILE A 600 -24.82 22.12 -15.27
CA ILE A 600 -24.35 21.79 -16.62
C ILE A 600 -25.49 21.94 -17.63
N ASP A 601 -25.13 22.29 -18.87
CA ASP A 601 -26.08 22.31 -19.99
C ASP A 601 -26.15 20.89 -20.59
N VAL A 602 -27.07 20.09 -20.05
CA VAL A 602 -27.27 18.70 -20.50
C VAL A 602 -27.66 18.59 -21.98
N PRO A 603 -28.58 19.44 -22.52
CA PRO A 603 -28.88 19.43 -23.95
C PRO A 603 -27.65 19.69 -24.84
N TYR A 604 -26.87 20.71 -24.49
CA TYR A 604 -25.60 21.01 -25.21
C TYR A 604 -24.63 19.85 -25.17
N LEU A 605 -24.37 19.28 -24.00
CA LEU A 605 -23.45 18.14 -23.85
C LEU A 605 -23.93 16.91 -24.63
N LYS A 606 -25.24 16.68 -24.70
CA LYS A 606 -25.80 15.60 -25.48
C LYS A 606 -25.57 15.82 -26.97
N THR A 607 -25.84 17.04 -27.47
CA THR A 607 -25.59 17.42 -28.88
C THR A 607 -24.12 17.23 -29.22
N LEU A 608 -23.20 17.72 -28.36
CA LEU A 608 -21.75 17.57 -28.53
C LEU A 608 -21.33 16.08 -28.55
N SER A 609 -21.91 15.26 -27.67
CA SER A 609 -21.66 13.80 -27.64
C SER A 609 -22.09 13.12 -28.94
N ASP A 610 -23.25 13.50 -29.47
CA ASP A 610 -23.78 12.94 -30.72
C ASP A 610 -22.94 13.37 -31.94
N GLU A 611 -22.47 14.62 -31.99
CA GLU A 611 -21.57 15.15 -33.02
C GLU A 611 -20.20 14.43 -32.96
N LEU A 612 -19.63 14.28 -31.76
CA LEU A 612 -18.37 13.54 -31.57
C LEU A 612 -18.52 12.08 -31.93
N GLY A 613 -19.63 11.43 -31.54
CA GLY A 613 -19.93 10.04 -31.90
C GLY A 613 -20.01 9.84 -33.42
N THR A 614 -20.72 10.74 -34.11
CA THR A 614 -20.81 10.72 -35.60
C THR A 614 -19.45 10.91 -36.25
N THR A 615 -18.64 11.84 -35.70
CA THR A 615 -17.29 12.10 -36.21
C THR A 615 -16.36 10.90 -36.02
N LEU A 616 -16.42 10.28 -34.83
CA LEU A 616 -15.65 9.05 -34.53
C LEU A 616 -16.03 7.90 -35.49
N GLN A 617 -17.33 7.68 -35.69
CA GLN A 617 -17.81 6.63 -36.60
C GLN A 617 -17.32 6.84 -38.01
N ARG A 618 -17.38 8.10 -38.52
CA ARG A 618 -16.85 8.45 -39.82
C ARG A 618 -15.34 8.19 -39.90
N LEU A 619 -14.56 8.67 -38.92
CA LEU A 619 -13.11 8.49 -38.88
C LEU A 619 -12.72 7.00 -38.79
N GLU A 620 -13.48 6.21 -38.05
CA GLU A 620 -13.27 4.76 -37.94
C GLU A 620 -13.53 4.08 -39.30
N THR A 621 -14.61 4.45 -40.00
CA THR A 621 -14.94 3.95 -41.31
C THR A 621 -13.87 4.33 -42.36
N ASP A 622 -13.45 5.61 -42.33
CA ASP A 622 -12.41 6.12 -43.24
C ASP A 622 -11.07 5.40 -43.01
N ALA A 623 -10.69 5.16 -41.72
CA ALA A 623 -9.47 4.45 -41.38
C ALA A 623 -9.48 2.97 -41.83
N LYS A 624 -10.60 2.26 -41.63
CA LYS A 624 -10.78 0.88 -42.10
C LYS A 624 -10.77 0.80 -43.60
N ALA A 625 -11.43 1.74 -44.28
CA ALA A 625 -11.41 1.82 -45.74
C ALA A 625 -9.99 2.09 -46.26
N ALA A 626 -9.25 3.00 -45.67
CA ALA A 626 -7.87 3.29 -46.04
C ALA A 626 -6.93 2.09 -45.82
N ALA A 627 -7.16 1.34 -44.73
CA ALA A 627 -6.40 0.13 -44.39
C ALA A 627 -6.75 -1.08 -45.28
N GLY A 628 -7.95 -1.11 -45.84
CA GLY A 628 -8.47 -2.26 -46.61
C GLY A 628 -8.77 -3.49 -45.76
N VAL A 629 -8.76 -3.38 -44.47
CA VAL A 629 -9.00 -4.48 -43.50
C VAL A 629 -9.79 -3.98 -42.30
N GLU A 630 -10.56 -4.87 -41.68
CA GLU A 630 -11.24 -4.60 -40.40
C GLU A 630 -10.27 -4.75 -39.24
N PHE A 631 -10.23 -3.77 -38.38
CA PHE A 631 -9.44 -3.76 -37.16
C PHE A 631 -10.07 -2.85 -36.09
N ASN A 632 -9.67 -3.03 -34.83
CA ASN A 632 -10.10 -2.19 -33.74
C ASN A 632 -9.08 -1.06 -33.52
N LEU A 633 -9.45 0.19 -33.86
CA LEU A 633 -8.61 1.37 -33.70
C LEU A 633 -8.25 1.62 -32.20
N ALA A 634 -9.11 1.22 -31.26
CA ALA A 634 -8.85 1.32 -29.84
C ALA A 634 -7.89 0.24 -29.30
N SER A 635 -7.42 -0.68 -30.16
CA SER A 635 -6.43 -1.69 -29.79
C SER A 635 -5.04 -1.28 -30.30
N PRO A 636 -4.12 -0.80 -29.44
CA PRO A 636 -2.76 -0.44 -29.84
C PRO A 636 -2.02 -1.60 -30.51
N LYS A 637 -2.33 -2.83 -30.12
CA LYS A 637 -1.76 -4.04 -30.71
C LYS A 637 -2.18 -4.21 -32.19
N GLN A 638 -3.48 -4.22 -32.45
CA GLN A 638 -3.99 -4.39 -33.82
C GLN A 638 -3.58 -3.22 -34.72
N LEU A 639 -3.57 -1.99 -34.19
CA LEU A 639 -3.09 -0.82 -34.90
C LEU A 639 -1.59 -0.93 -35.21
N GLY A 640 -0.76 -1.42 -34.30
CA GLY A 640 0.65 -1.67 -34.48
C GLY A 640 0.91 -2.73 -35.56
N GLU A 641 0.21 -3.87 -35.50
CA GLU A 641 0.27 -4.94 -36.52
C GLU A 641 -0.12 -4.41 -37.92
N LEU A 642 -1.18 -3.60 -38.00
CA LEU A 642 -1.59 -2.98 -39.25
C LEU A 642 -0.51 -2.02 -39.80
N LEU A 643 -0.06 -1.07 -38.99
CA LEU A 643 0.86 -0.02 -39.44
C LEU A 643 2.24 -0.58 -39.80
N PHE A 644 2.78 -1.47 -38.98
CA PHE A 644 4.18 -1.89 -39.11
C PHE A 644 4.36 -3.23 -39.84
N ASP A 645 3.44 -4.18 -39.63
CA ASP A 645 3.59 -5.52 -40.18
C ASP A 645 2.83 -5.66 -41.51
N THR A 646 1.64 -5.03 -41.65
CA THR A 646 0.83 -5.10 -42.88
C THR A 646 1.19 -3.98 -43.87
N LEU A 647 1.24 -2.73 -43.40
CA LEU A 647 1.54 -1.56 -44.25
C LEU A 647 3.04 -1.26 -44.36
N GLY A 648 3.90 -1.94 -43.61
CA GLY A 648 5.35 -1.83 -43.70
C GLY A 648 5.92 -0.45 -43.33
N LEU A 649 5.25 0.32 -42.50
CA LEU A 649 5.74 1.64 -42.09
C LEU A 649 6.96 1.52 -41.20
N ASP A 650 7.90 2.48 -41.31
CA ASP A 650 9.15 2.48 -40.54
C ASP A 650 8.91 2.77 -39.08
N ARG A 651 9.13 1.77 -38.21
CA ARG A 651 9.02 1.88 -36.76
C ARG A 651 9.89 2.97 -36.13
N LYS A 652 11.03 3.29 -36.79
CA LYS A 652 11.98 4.33 -36.27
C LYS A 652 11.43 5.75 -36.40
N LYS A 653 10.40 5.97 -37.23
CA LYS A 653 9.78 7.28 -37.41
C LYS A 653 8.51 7.50 -36.59
N SER A 654 8.00 6.46 -35.93
CA SER A 654 6.86 6.61 -35.02
C SER A 654 7.31 7.16 -33.66
N ARG A 655 7.11 8.45 -33.41
CA ARG A 655 7.11 8.94 -32.02
C ARG A 655 5.84 8.40 -31.36
N ARG A 656 6.00 7.57 -30.35
CA ARG A 656 4.89 7.24 -29.44
C ARG A 656 4.50 8.51 -28.71
N THR A 657 3.27 8.94 -28.85
CA THR A 657 2.60 9.90 -27.99
C THR A 657 2.18 9.21 -26.70
#